data_587002943701a51f800564d01574e4d6
#
_entry.id   587002943701a51f800564d01574e4d6
#
_cell.length_a   1.000
_cell.length_b   1.000
_cell.length_c   1.000
_cell.angle_alpha   90.00
_cell.angle_beta   90.00
_cell.angle_gamma   90.00
#
_symmetry.space_group_name_H-M   'P 1'
#
loop_
_entity.id
_entity.type
_entity.pdbx_description
1 polymer ?
#
loop_
_entity_poly.entity_id
_entity_poly.type
_entity_poly.pdbx_seq_one_letter_code
_entity_poly.pdbx_strand_id
1 'polypeptide(L)'
;MEARETKIQPLIDGSKQYLLPLFQRKYVWDRTQWKALWSDIMELYEDEELKNHFLGSIVTIPMSSVPQGVSKYVLIDGQQRMTTLFILLAVLRDKAEDEQTSNLSNKINNTLLVNPYETNLDYYKLVPTEKESDRNSFINLIDRKNQVADNQITKAYSFFEREVKKNHIEIPKLLSVITQKLSLVSIVLHEEYDNPHLVFESLNSTGIKLFPSDLIRNYFFMRIHVERQVEIYNEFWLPMESKFDDKLLTEFIRHYLKKDGTIVKKNEIYFRLRERVNVENAEEELEKLHSFSSYYEKLVLPEKELDLAISKYLIRLNTLEVRTVYPFLLNCYEDYNRNSLKKDDFIEVLKIIENFLIRRYIVNVPTNQLDKIFPPLYKQTRQKGQERFIDNLKLVLQTKNYPTDIQLRKAIEFSKLYGSGDKIKKTKHLLCLIEESYNHKEKVVFDELTIEHIMPQSIKNTPWWKKHLGDNWEETHDLYLHTLGNLTLTAYNPELSNDNFEEKKKILKNSHIELNKYFEGREMWAEKDIRDRGEYLTDKCLEIWPYFGNVKTAFSEDVTGSKPTNLRIWDINFPVKYWVDVLELTVKTIQDLAPEKLEILIEEYPRFVNKKSEKFRRPSEVLPGVFVEKNYSAENIQRFCIQAMETIELTSDDWDVTTV
;
A
#
# COMPACT_ATOMS: atom_id res chain seq x y z
N MET A 1 1.87 -20.29 -32.56
CA MET A 1 2.91 -20.50 -31.52
C MET A 1 3.66 -21.79 -31.82
N GLU A 2 4.97 -21.71 -31.91
CA GLU A 2 5.87 -22.87 -32.07
C GLU A 2 6.77 -22.96 -30.84
N ALA A 3 6.80 -24.13 -30.20
CA ALA A 3 7.65 -24.37 -29.03
C ALA A 3 8.54 -25.59 -29.29
N ARG A 4 9.85 -25.44 -29.13
CA ARG A 4 10.81 -26.56 -29.29
C ARG A 4 11.96 -26.46 -28.30
N GLU A 5 12.45 -27.58 -27.83
CA GLU A 5 13.72 -27.62 -27.10
C GLU A 5 14.88 -27.30 -28.06
N THR A 6 15.81 -26.48 -27.62
CA THR A 6 17.00 -26.12 -28.37
C THR A 6 18.20 -25.93 -27.45
N LYS A 7 19.39 -26.02 -28.00
CA LYS A 7 20.64 -25.68 -27.33
C LYS A 7 21.00 -24.22 -27.58
N ILE A 8 21.94 -23.69 -26.80
CA ILE A 8 22.36 -22.29 -26.92
C ILE A 8 22.98 -22.02 -28.30
N GLN A 9 23.80 -22.94 -28.84
CA GLN A 9 24.43 -22.71 -30.13
C GLN A 9 23.41 -22.55 -31.29
N PRO A 10 22.48 -23.47 -31.56
CA PRO A 10 21.48 -23.29 -32.62
C PRO A 10 20.58 -22.06 -32.43
N LEU A 11 20.39 -21.64 -31.17
CA LEU A 11 19.62 -20.44 -30.88
C LEU A 11 20.32 -19.19 -31.40
N ILE A 12 21.64 -19.05 -31.13
CA ILE A 12 22.41 -17.84 -31.38
C ILE A 12 23.07 -17.84 -32.76
N ASP A 13 23.41 -19.02 -33.29
CA ASP A 13 24.17 -19.17 -34.56
C ASP A 13 23.42 -18.63 -35.78
N GLY A 14 24.18 -18.22 -36.81
CA GLY A 14 23.67 -17.58 -38.01
C GLY A 14 23.45 -16.05 -37.86
N SER A 15 22.93 -15.42 -38.91
CA SER A 15 22.65 -13.98 -38.93
C SER A 15 21.35 -13.67 -38.19
N LYS A 16 21.44 -13.62 -36.89
CA LYS A 16 20.31 -13.37 -35.99
C LYS A 16 20.58 -12.22 -35.03
N GLN A 17 19.53 -11.52 -34.66
CA GLN A 17 19.58 -10.45 -33.64
C GLN A 17 18.39 -10.56 -32.71
N TYR A 18 18.65 -10.50 -31.41
CA TYR A 18 17.65 -10.44 -30.35
C TYR A 18 17.59 -9.01 -29.81
N LEU A 19 16.42 -8.40 -29.94
CA LEU A 19 16.13 -7.05 -29.46
C LEU A 19 15.36 -7.12 -28.17
N LEU A 20 15.87 -6.49 -27.13
CA LEU A 20 15.12 -6.29 -25.90
C LEU A 20 14.26 -5.04 -26.07
N PRO A 21 12.92 -5.16 -25.97
CA PRO A 21 12.03 -4.01 -26.09
C PRO A 21 12.33 -2.93 -25.04
N LEU A 22 12.08 -1.68 -25.39
CA LEU A 22 12.29 -0.53 -24.51
C LEU A 22 11.52 -0.63 -23.19
N PHE A 23 10.36 -1.25 -23.23
CA PHE A 23 9.48 -1.45 -22.09
C PHE A 23 9.86 -2.64 -21.19
N GLN A 24 10.86 -3.44 -21.54
CA GLN A 24 11.38 -4.49 -20.65
C GLN A 24 12.19 -3.86 -19.51
N ARG A 25 12.19 -4.54 -18.35
CA ARG A 25 13.00 -4.09 -17.22
C ARG A 25 14.49 -4.14 -17.54
N LYS A 26 15.26 -3.27 -16.88
CA LYS A 26 16.72 -3.32 -16.95
C LYS A 26 17.29 -4.65 -16.47
N TYR A 27 18.56 -4.90 -16.73
CA TYR A 27 19.25 -6.07 -16.21
C TYR A 27 19.35 -6.00 -14.68
N VAL A 28 18.70 -6.95 -13.97
CA VAL A 28 18.56 -6.93 -12.51
C VAL A 28 19.11 -8.17 -11.81
N TRP A 29 19.58 -9.17 -12.56
CA TRP A 29 20.23 -10.32 -11.93
C TRP A 29 21.42 -9.88 -11.11
N ASP A 30 21.58 -10.49 -9.94
CA ASP A 30 22.65 -10.22 -9.00
C ASP A 30 23.50 -11.48 -8.72
N ARG A 31 24.35 -11.38 -7.75
CA ARG A 31 25.27 -12.45 -7.36
C ARG A 31 24.54 -13.78 -7.05
N THR A 32 23.30 -13.75 -6.61
CA THR A 32 22.53 -14.97 -6.28
C THR A 32 22.23 -15.78 -7.53
N GLN A 33 21.68 -15.11 -8.57
CA GLN A 33 21.36 -15.75 -9.82
C GLN A 33 22.61 -16.15 -10.61
N TRP A 34 23.65 -15.28 -10.62
CA TRP A 34 24.92 -15.62 -11.28
C TRP A 34 25.58 -16.85 -10.66
N LYS A 35 25.58 -16.96 -9.33
CA LYS A 35 26.10 -18.15 -8.64
C LYS A 35 25.31 -19.39 -8.95
N ALA A 36 23.97 -19.31 -8.99
CA ALA A 36 23.13 -20.45 -9.33
C ALA A 36 23.46 -20.94 -10.74
N LEU A 37 23.42 -20.04 -11.76
CA LEU A 37 23.80 -20.39 -13.13
C LEU A 37 25.22 -20.95 -13.21
N TRP A 38 26.17 -20.34 -12.52
CA TRP A 38 27.55 -20.83 -12.51
C TRP A 38 27.68 -22.23 -11.90
N SER A 39 26.97 -22.50 -10.80
CA SER A 39 26.93 -23.83 -10.18
C SER A 39 26.38 -24.88 -11.13
N ASP A 40 25.27 -24.59 -11.83
CA ASP A 40 24.66 -25.49 -12.82
C ASP A 40 25.61 -25.77 -13.99
N ILE A 41 26.35 -24.77 -14.46
CA ILE A 41 27.37 -24.90 -15.52
C ILE A 41 28.55 -25.75 -15.03
N MET A 42 29.03 -25.53 -13.82
CA MET A 42 30.15 -26.28 -13.26
C MET A 42 29.82 -27.73 -12.98
N GLU A 43 28.60 -28.04 -12.57
CA GLU A 43 28.13 -29.45 -12.47
C GLU A 43 28.21 -30.18 -13.81
N LEU A 44 27.79 -29.52 -14.90
CA LEU A 44 27.93 -30.10 -16.26
C LEU A 44 29.38 -30.15 -16.77
N TYR A 45 30.25 -29.27 -16.26
CA TYR A 45 31.66 -29.23 -16.64
C TYR A 45 32.46 -30.34 -15.94
N GLU A 46 32.15 -30.63 -14.68
CA GLU A 46 32.86 -31.64 -13.87
C GLU A 46 32.36 -33.03 -14.12
N ASP A 47 31.04 -33.21 -14.36
CA ASP A 47 30.42 -34.51 -14.63
C ASP A 47 30.12 -34.67 -16.12
N GLU A 48 30.90 -35.53 -16.79
CA GLU A 48 30.76 -35.80 -18.23
C GLU A 48 29.54 -36.70 -18.54
N GLU A 49 29.01 -37.44 -17.57
CA GLU A 49 27.82 -38.28 -17.73
C GLU A 49 26.54 -37.47 -17.80
N LEU A 50 26.52 -36.28 -17.20
CA LEU A 50 25.41 -35.33 -17.31
C LEU A 50 25.26 -34.76 -18.71
N LYS A 51 24.10 -35.05 -19.33
CA LYS A 51 23.88 -34.71 -20.74
C LYS A 51 23.39 -33.30 -20.97
N ASN A 52 22.48 -32.82 -20.14
CA ASN A 52 21.78 -31.53 -20.33
C ASN A 52 21.37 -30.91 -19.00
N HIS A 53 21.39 -29.54 -18.97
CA HIS A 53 20.72 -28.77 -17.94
C HIS A 53 19.70 -27.83 -18.60
N PHE A 54 18.48 -27.77 -18.05
CA PHE A 54 17.39 -26.97 -18.57
C PHE A 54 17.35 -25.58 -17.93
N LEU A 55 17.57 -24.53 -18.71
CA LEU A 55 17.60 -23.13 -18.25
C LEU A 55 16.23 -22.44 -18.18
N GLY A 56 15.18 -23.07 -18.71
CA GLY A 56 13.85 -22.48 -18.84
C GLY A 56 13.48 -22.09 -20.28
N SER A 57 12.50 -21.20 -20.44
CA SER A 57 11.99 -20.80 -21.76
C SER A 57 12.57 -19.45 -22.22
N ILE A 58 12.59 -19.27 -23.55
CA ILE A 58 12.79 -17.98 -24.22
C ILE A 58 11.61 -17.77 -25.14
N VAL A 59 10.97 -16.59 -25.05
CA VAL A 59 9.83 -16.22 -25.90
C VAL A 59 10.22 -15.09 -26.82
N THR A 60 10.00 -15.28 -28.10
CA THR A 60 10.36 -14.30 -29.12
C THR A 60 9.23 -14.07 -30.11
N ILE A 61 9.21 -12.86 -30.71
CA ILE A 61 8.38 -12.51 -31.86
C ILE A 61 9.32 -12.17 -33.01
N PRO A 62 9.21 -12.85 -34.17
CA PRO A 62 9.98 -12.49 -35.34
C PRO A 62 9.48 -11.14 -35.88
N MET A 63 10.42 -10.25 -36.21
CA MET A 63 10.10 -9.04 -36.96
C MET A 63 10.12 -9.35 -38.47
N SER A 64 9.36 -8.59 -39.25
CA SER A 64 9.43 -8.68 -40.70
C SER A 64 10.87 -8.43 -41.16
N SER A 65 11.51 -9.46 -41.77
CA SER A 65 12.89 -9.40 -42.23
C SER A 65 12.95 -9.24 -43.75
N VAL A 66 13.93 -8.46 -44.22
CA VAL A 66 14.30 -8.45 -45.64
C VAL A 66 15.08 -9.73 -45.96
N PRO A 67 14.88 -10.34 -47.13
CA PRO A 67 15.48 -11.64 -47.48
C PRO A 67 17.03 -11.72 -47.42
N GLN A 68 17.71 -10.60 -47.38
CA GLN A 68 19.20 -10.52 -47.37
C GLN A 68 19.75 -9.85 -46.08
N GLY A 69 18.96 -9.71 -45.03
CA GLY A 69 19.39 -9.06 -43.79
C GLY A 69 19.47 -9.99 -42.59
N VAL A 70 19.75 -9.41 -41.42
CA VAL A 70 19.72 -10.10 -40.13
C VAL A 70 18.29 -10.44 -39.75
N SER A 71 18.03 -11.69 -39.38
CA SER A 71 16.74 -12.09 -38.82
C SER A 71 16.58 -11.53 -37.42
N LYS A 72 15.63 -10.59 -37.23
CA LYS A 72 15.40 -9.88 -35.96
C LYS A 72 14.27 -10.51 -35.17
N TYR A 73 14.52 -10.68 -33.90
CA TYR A 73 13.55 -11.23 -32.94
C TYR A 73 13.39 -10.30 -31.75
N VAL A 74 12.17 -9.91 -31.45
CA VAL A 74 11.84 -9.19 -30.21
C VAL A 74 11.78 -10.22 -29.08
N LEU A 75 12.61 -10.04 -28.06
CA LEU A 75 12.70 -10.94 -26.92
C LEU A 75 11.65 -10.57 -25.85
N ILE A 76 10.61 -11.37 -25.74
CA ILE A 76 9.47 -11.12 -24.84
C ILE A 76 9.71 -11.70 -23.44
N ASP A 77 10.33 -12.88 -23.35
CA ASP A 77 10.76 -13.48 -22.07
C ASP A 77 12.13 -14.14 -22.21
N GLY A 78 12.85 -14.28 -21.08
CA GLY A 78 14.19 -14.86 -21.02
C GLY A 78 15.33 -13.82 -21.15
N GLN A 79 15.03 -12.54 -21.14
CA GLN A 79 16.01 -11.44 -21.31
C GLN A 79 17.18 -11.51 -20.31
N GLN A 80 16.92 -11.75 -19.02
CA GLN A 80 17.98 -11.83 -18.01
C GLN A 80 18.93 -12.98 -18.25
N ARG A 81 18.38 -14.14 -18.65
CA ARG A 81 19.16 -15.35 -19.03
C ARG A 81 20.01 -15.10 -20.26
N MET A 82 19.40 -14.54 -21.31
CA MET A 82 20.13 -14.22 -22.55
C MET A 82 21.25 -13.21 -22.29
N THR A 83 20.95 -12.11 -21.61
CA THR A 83 21.97 -11.10 -21.28
C THR A 83 23.13 -11.72 -20.50
N THR A 84 22.83 -12.56 -19.49
CA THR A 84 23.87 -13.21 -18.68
C THR A 84 24.71 -14.19 -19.49
N LEU A 85 24.10 -14.98 -20.38
CA LEU A 85 24.82 -15.89 -21.28
C LEU A 85 25.77 -15.12 -22.23
N PHE A 86 25.30 -14.00 -22.79
CA PHE A 86 26.15 -13.17 -23.66
C PHE A 86 27.32 -12.53 -22.88
N ILE A 87 27.09 -12.08 -21.64
CA ILE A 87 28.16 -11.58 -20.76
C ILE A 87 29.18 -12.69 -20.49
N LEU A 88 28.73 -13.91 -20.18
CA LEU A 88 29.63 -15.06 -19.93
C LEU A 88 30.42 -15.43 -21.19
N LEU A 89 29.78 -15.46 -22.37
CA LEU A 89 30.47 -15.70 -23.65
C LEU A 89 31.51 -14.62 -23.93
N ALA A 90 31.27 -13.36 -23.61
CA ALA A 90 32.24 -12.29 -23.72
C ALA A 90 33.42 -12.51 -22.79
N VAL A 91 33.21 -12.95 -21.55
CA VAL A 91 34.30 -13.32 -20.62
C VAL A 91 35.15 -14.46 -21.19
N LEU A 92 34.54 -15.50 -21.77
CA LEU A 92 35.29 -16.60 -22.37
C LEU A 92 36.10 -16.15 -23.60
N ARG A 93 35.53 -15.26 -24.45
CA ARG A 93 36.24 -14.64 -25.57
C ARG A 93 37.48 -13.89 -25.09
N ASP A 94 37.34 -13.01 -24.11
CA ASP A 94 38.42 -12.18 -23.63
C ASP A 94 39.50 -13.02 -22.92
N LYS A 95 39.08 -14.07 -22.20
CA LYS A 95 40.01 -15.00 -21.57
C LYS A 95 40.80 -15.84 -22.60
N ALA A 96 40.15 -16.28 -23.70
CA ALA A 96 40.82 -16.97 -24.79
C ALA A 96 41.86 -16.06 -25.50
N GLU A 97 41.63 -14.76 -25.54
CA GLU A 97 42.60 -13.79 -26.05
C GLU A 97 43.82 -13.66 -25.14
N ASP A 98 43.58 -13.54 -23.81
CA ASP A 98 44.64 -13.47 -22.78
C ASP A 98 45.57 -14.72 -22.85
N GLU A 99 45.00 -15.89 -23.15
CA GLU A 99 45.72 -17.18 -23.28
C GLU A 99 46.39 -17.35 -24.68
N GLN A 100 46.40 -16.29 -25.48
CA GLN A 100 46.97 -16.28 -26.83
C GLN A 100 46.32 -17.31 -27.80
N THR A 101 45.08 -17.71 -27.56
CA THR A 101 44.26 -18.56 -28.41
C THR A 101 43.36 -17.74 -29.32
N SER A 102 43.95 -16.82 -30.07
CA SER A 102 43.22 -15.83 -30.90
C SER A 102 42.21 -16.47 -31.87
N ASN A 103 42.47 -17.68 -32.38
CA ASN A 103 41.49 -18.39 -33.21
C ASN A 103 40.20 -18.72 -32.45
N LEU A 104 40.28 -19.10 -31.17
CA LEU A 104 39.12 -19.40 -30.36
C LEU A 104 38.39 -18.11 -29.98
N SER A 105 39.14 -17.07 -29.59
CA SER A 105 38.56 -15.74 -29.32
C SER A 105 37.78 -15.21 -30.51
N ASN A 106 38.36 -15.23 -31.70
CA ASN A 106 37.70 -14.84 -32.95
C ASN A 106 36.48 -15.69 -33.29
N LYS A 107 36.54 -17.00 -33.05
CA LYS A 107 35.41 -17.90 -33.23
C LYS A 107 34.25 -17.51 -32.30
N ILE A 108 34.49 -17.33 -30.99
CA ILE A 108 33.45 -16.93 -30.03
C ILE A 108 32.85 -15.59 -30.49
N ASN A 109 33.67 -14.60 -30.78
CA ASN A 109 33.21 -13.29 -31.20
C ASN A 109 32.29 -13.36 -32.41
N ASN A 110 32.80 -13.95 -33.52
CA ASN A 110 32.17 -13.84 -34.85
C ASN A 110 30.97 -14.79 -35.02
N THR A 111 30.89 -15.88 -34.23
CA THR A 111 29.75 -16.81 -34.32
C THR A 111 28.69 -16.60 -33.25
N LEU A 112 29.08 -16.13 -32.05
CA LEU A 112 28.17 -16.11 -30.92
C LEU A 112 27.81 -14.70 -30.39
N LEU A 113 28.68 -13.69 -30.60
CA LEU A 113 28.46 -12.38 -30.04
C LEU A 113 28.02 -11.35 -31.07
N VAL A 114 28.58 -11.42 -32.30
CA VAL A 114 28.32 -10.43 -33.35
C VAL A 114 27.93 -11.05 -34.68
N ASN A 115 27.39 -10.23 -35.57
CA ASN A 115 27.19 -10.48 -37.00
C ASN A 115 28.32 -9.76 -37.77
N PRO A 116 29.43 -10.42 -38.07
CA PRO A 116 30.68 -9.74 -38.45
C PRO A 116 30.63 -9.00 -39.80
N TYR A 117 29.61 -9.22 -40.59
CA TYR A 117 29.42 -8.58 -41.91
C TYR A 117 28.42 -7.43 -41.87
N GLU A 118 27.85 -7.13 -40.69
CA GLU A 118 26.87 -6.07 -40.47
C GLU A 118 27.50 -4.86 -39.80
N THR A 119 26.79 -3.74 -39.83
CA THR A 119 27.22 -2.47 -39.24
C THR A 119 26.18 -1.92 -38.26
N ASN A 120 26.54 -0.91 -37.49
CA ASN A 120 25.67 -0.26 -36.51
C ASN A 120 25.08 -1.27 -35.48
N LEU A 121 23.83 -1.12 -35.14
CA LEU A 121 23.18 -2.03 -34.17
C LEU A 121 23.02 -3.46 -34.70
N ASP A 122 22.94 -3.68 -36.01
CA ASP A 122 22.79 -5.00 -36.64
C ASP A 122 24.06 -5.85 -36.50
N TYR A 123 25.17 -5.22 -36.14
CA TYR A 123 26.43 -5.90 -35.81
C TYR A 123 26.27 -6.78 -34.56
N TYR A 124 25.46 -6.37 -33.56
CA TYR A 124 25.31 -7.10 -32.29
C TYR A 124 24.18 -8.15 -32.37
N LYS A 125 24.44 -9.38 -31.92
CA LYS A 125 23.43 -10.44 -31.87
C LYS A 125 22.43 -10.26 -30.74
N LEU A 126 22.78 -9.52 -29.66
CA LEU A 126 21.89 -9.10 -28.61
C LEU A 126 21.98 -7.58 -28.42
N VAL A 127 20.84 -6.90 -28.47
CA VAL A 127 20.76 -5.46 -28.22
C VAL A 127 19.87 -5.23 -27.01
N PRO A 128 20.43 -4.86 -25.84
CA PRO A 128 19.65 -4.50 -24.67
C PRO A 128 18.77 -3.27 -24.87
N THR A 129 17.80 -3.07 -23.99
CA THR A 129 16.99 -1.86 -23.95
C THR A 129 17.85 -0.61 -23.77
N GLU A 130 17.38 0.55 -24.25
CA GLU A 130 18.07 1.84 -24.10
C GLU A 130 18.09 2.40 -22.68
N LYS A 131 17.50 1.69 -21.72
CA LYS A 131 17.39 2.17 -20.35
C LYS A 131 18.75 2.40 -19.69
N GLU A 132 18.91 3.60 -19.16
CA GLU A 132 20.08 4.05 -18.42
C GLU A 132 21.40 3.74 -19.14
N SER A 133 22.33 3.09 -18.45
CA SER A 133 23.65 2.71 -18.96
C SER A 133 23.71 1.27 -19.50
N ASP A 134 22.61 0.49 -19.45
CA ASP A 134 22.66 -0.95 -19.74
C ASP A 134 23.08 -1.24 -21.19
N ARG A 135 22.46 -0.57 -22.18
CA ARG A 135 22.83 -0.74 -23.59
C ARG A 135 24.30 -0.35 -23.82
N ASN A 136 24.69 0.82 -23.32
CA ASN A 136 26.06 1.32 -23.51
C ASN A 136 27.09 0.43 -22.85
N SER A 137 26.82 -0.04 -21.63
CA SER A 137 27.70 -0.95 -20.90
C SER A 137 27.82 -2.30 -21.61
N PHE A 138 26.70 -2.84 -22.13
CA PHE A 138 26.72 -4.09 -22.87
C PHE A 138 27.48 -3.96 -24.19
N ILE A 139 27.21 -2.91 -24.97
CA ILE A 139 27.91 -2.64 -26.23
C ILE A 139 29.41 -2.46 -25.97
N ASN A 140 29.79 -1.65 -24.99
CA ASN A 140 31.20 -1.46 -24.63
C ASN A 140 31.87 -2.77 -24.23
N LEU A 141 31.15 -3.67 -23.55
CA LEU A 141 31.64 -5.00 -23.19
C LEU A 141 31.90 -5.87 -24.45
N ILE A 142 30.95 -5.86 -25.40
CA ILE A 142 31.12 -6.61 -26.66
C ILE A 142 32.26 -6.00 -27.50
N ASP A 143 32.38 -4.67 -27.55
CA ASP A 143 33.44 -3.94 -28.28
C ASP A 143 34.81 -3.92 -27.59
N ARG A 144 34.93 -4.52 -26.39
CA ARG A 144 36.16 -4.49 -25.55
C ARG A 144 36.61 -3.07 -25.19
N LYS A 145 35.66 -2.15 -25.01
CA LYS A 145 35.93 -0.79 -24.56
C LYS A 145 35.95 -0.72 -23.04
N ASN A 146 36.65 0.26 -22.51
CA ASN A 146 36.71 0.46 -21.06
C ASN A 146 35.31 0.66 -20.48
N GLN A 147 34.99 -0.11 -19.42
CA GLN A 147 33.75 0.03 -18.69
C GLN A 147 33.83 1.23 -17.72
N VAL A 148 32.90 2.17 -17.87
CA VAL A 148 32.85 3.39 -17.05
C VAL A 148 31.72 3.31 -16.00
N ALA A 149 30.68 2.50 -16.26
CA ALA A 149 29.51 2.44 -15.44
C ALA A 149 29.58 1.34 -14.37
N ASP A 150 29.23 1.64 -13.13
CA ASP A 150 29.03 0.67 -12.05
C ASP A 150 27.57 0.18 -12.04
N ASN A 151 27.23 -0.72 -12.96
CA ASN A 151 25.92 -1.33 -13.07
C ASN A 151 25.98 -2.86 -13.00
N GLN A 152 24.80 -3.53 -13.04
CA GLN A 152 24.74 -4.98 -12.93
C GLN A 152 25.41 -5.73 -14.08
N ILE A 153 25.50 -5.16 -15.28
CA ILE A 153 26.21 -5.78 -16.44
C ILE A 153 27.69 -5.88 -16.15
N THR A 154 28.31 -4.78 -15.70
CA THR A 154 29.75 -4.76 -15.36
C THR A 154 30.06 -5.63 -14.15
N LYS A 155 29.16 -5.68 -13.17
CA LYS A 155 29.30 -6.57 -11.99
C LYS A 155 29.21 -8.03 -12.39
N ALA A 156 28.29 -8.40 -13.30
CA ALA A 156 28.16 -9.75 -13.82
C ALA A 156 29.43 -10.19 -14.55
N TYR A 157 29.95 -9.33 -15.43
CA TYR A 157 31.21 -9.59 -16.13
C TYR A 157 32.36 -9.86 -15.14
N SER A 158 32.56 -8.97 -14.17
CA SER A 158 33.60 -9.11 -13.16
C SER A 158 33.41 -10.34 -12.28
N PHE A 159 32.16 -10.76 -12.03
CA PHE A 159 31.87 -11.98 -11.32
C PHE A 159 32.34 -13.20 -12.13
N PHE A 160 31.91 -13.37 -13.38
CA PHE A 160 32.28 -14.53 -14.20
C PHE A 160 33.76 -14.54 -14.55
N GLU A 161 34.37 -13.39 -14.83
CA GLU A 161 35.81 -13.28 -15.04
C GLU A 161 36.61 -13.87 -13.85
N ARG A 162 36.22 -13.50 -12.65
CA ARG A 162 36.85 -14.01 -11.43
C ARG A 162 36.64 -15.51 -11.25
N GLU A 163 35.44 -16.02 -11.50
CA GLU A 163 35.17 -17.46 -11.34
C GLU A 163 35.91 -18.29 -12.39
N VAL A 164 36.02 -17.83 -13.63
CA VAL A 164 36.83 -18.48 -14.68
C VAL A 164 38.32 -18.51 -14.29
N LYS A 165 38.87 -17.40 -13.80
CA LYS A 165 40.28 -17.32 -13.37
C LYS A 165 40.58 -18.21 -12.17
N LYS A 166 39.68 -18.29 -11.19
CA LYS A 166 39.86 -18.99 -9.92
C LYS A 166 39.91 -20.52 -10.10
N ASN A 167 39.17 -21.05 -11.02
CA ASN A 167 38.96 -22.50 -11.16
C ASN A 167 39.85 -23.15 -12.23
N HIS A 168 40.81 -22.45 -12.79
CA HIS A 168 41.74 -22.97 -13.86
C HIS A 168 40.99 -23.69 -14.99
N ILE A 169 39.95 -23.06 -15.53
CA ILE A 169 39.00 -23.67 -16.44
C ILE A 169 39.59 -23.74 -17.85
N GLU A 170 39.42 -24.91 -18.50
CA GLU A 170 39.68 -25.05 -19.94
C GLU A 170 38.59 -24.39 -20.75
N ILE A 171 38.90 -23.28 -21.42
CA ILE A 171 37.94 -22.48 -22.15
C ILE A 171 37.19 -23.27 -23.24
N PRO A 172 37.86 -24.12 -24.08
CA PRO A 172 37.16 -24.94 -25.08
C PRO A 172 36.10 -25.89 -24.46
N LYS A 173 36.44 -26.54 -23.34
CA LYS A 173 35.53 -27.45 -22.63
C LYS A 173 34.33 -26.68 -22.06
N LEU A 174 34.56 -25.56 -21.39
CA LEU A 174 33.49 -24.73 -20.83
C LEU A 174 32.59 -24.15 -21.94
N LEU A 175 33.16 -23.70 -23.05
CA LEU A 175 32.40 -23.23 -24.21
C LEU A 175 31.50 -24.35 -24.76
N SER A 176 32.02 -25.58 -24.87
CA SER A 176 31.23 -26.73 -25.31
C SER A 176 30.08 -27.02 -24.34
N VAL A 177 30.31 -26.97 -23.03
CA VAL A 177 29.26 -27.14 -22.02
C VAL A 177 28.15 -26.11 -22.22
N ILE A 178 28.50 -24.84 -22.29
CA ILE A 178 27.53 -23.74 -22.44
C ILE A 178 26.73 -23.89 -23.74
N THR A 179 27.41 -24.17 -24.85
CA THR A 179 26.76 -24.14 -26.18
C THR A 179 26.00 -25.43 -26.52
N GLN A 180 26.40 -26.58 -25.95
CA GLN A 180 25.86 -27.88 -26.33
C GLN A 180 25.14 -28.61 -25.21
N LYS A 181 25.44 -28.39 -23.91
CA LYS A 181 24.78 -29.05 -22.80
C LYS A 181 23.67 -28.20 -22.15
N LEU A 182 23.75 -26.88 -22.21
CA LEU A 182 22.65 -26.03 -21.77
C LEU A 182 21.49 -26.06 -22.79
N SER A 183 20.29 -26.37 -22.32
CA SER A 183 19.07 -26.43 -23.14
C SER A 183 18.02 -25.46 -22.63
N LEU A 184 17.16 -25.02 -23.53
CA LEU A 184 16.02 -24.18 -23.25
C LEU A 184 14.85 -24.49 -24.20
N VAL A 185 13.64 -24.05 -23.84
CA VAL A 185 12.49 -24.10 -24.75
C VAL A 185 12.41 -22.74 -25.47
N SER A 186 12.65 -22.77 -26.78
CA SER A 186 12.41 -21.63 -27.65
C SER A 186 10.96 -21.61 -28.08
N ILE A 187 10.26 -20.52 -27.74
CA ILE A 187 8.87 -20.28 -28.10
C ILE A 187 8.83 -19.11 -29.05
N VAL A 188 8.35 -19.35 -30.26
CA VAL A 188 8.18 -18.32 -31.30
C VAL A 188 6.70 -18.00 -31.41
N LEU A 189 6.33 -16.76 -31.17
CA LEU A 189 4.96 -16.25 -31.29
C LEU A 189 4.79 -15.55 -32.64
N HIS A 190 3.60 -15.71 -33.24
CA HIS A 190 3.21 -15.00 -34.45
C HIS A 190 2.28 -13.85 -34.09
N GLU A 191 2.62 -12.62 -34.46
CA GLU A 191 1.90 -11.38 -34.10
C GLU A 191 0.41 -11.42 -34.49
N GLU A 192 0.07 -12.10 -35.60
CA GLU A 192 -1.29 -12.16 -36.13
C GLU A 192 -2.23 -13.14 -35.39
N TYR A 193 -1.70 -14.21 -34.80
CA TYR A 193 -2.49 -15.32 -34.29
C TYR A 193 -2.30 -15.60 -32.79
N ASP A 194 -1.19 -15.18 -32.23
CA ASP A 194 -0.86 -15.44 -30.85
C ASP A 194 -1.04 -14.18 -30.00
N ASN A 195 -1.52 -14.35 -28.78
CA ASN A 195 -1.52 -13.24 -27.84
C ASN A 195 -0.26 -13.30 -26.96
N PRO A 196 0.76 -12.46 -27.24
CA PRO A 196 2.03 -12.48 -26.51
C PRO A 196 1.88 -12.29 -25.01
N HIS A 197 0.83 -11.59 -24.58
CA HIS A 197 0.55 -11.33 -23.18
C HIS A 197 0.11 -12.58 -22.42
N LEU A 198 -0.79 -13.38 -22.99
CA LEU A 198 -1.27 -14.58 -22.33
C LEU A 198 -0.14 -15.61 -22.18
N VAL A 199 0.74 -15.68 -23.16
CA VAL A 199 1.92 -16.55 -23.12
C VAL A 199 2.92 -16.05 -22.09
N PHE A 200 3.22 -14.75 -22.11
CA PHE A 200 4.11 -14.11 -21.13
C PHE A 200 3.59 -14.26 -19.68
N GLU A 201 2.30 -14.06 -19.46
CA GLU A 201 1.63 -14.19 -18.16
C GLU A 201 1.71 -15.65 -17.64
N SER A 202 1.48 -16.63 -18.51
CA SER A 202 1.53 -18.06 -18.14
C SER A 202 2.94 -18.57 -17.83
N LEU A 203 3.96 -18.04 -18.51
CA LEU A 203 5.35 -18.48 -18.37
C LEU A 203 6.09 -17.79 -17.20
N ASN A 204 5.70 -16.57 -16.82
CA ASN A 204 6.32 -15.85 -15.70
C ASN A 204 6.01 -16.43 -14.31
N SER A 205 5.24 -17.51 -14.21
CA SER A 205 4.97 -18.21 -12.95
C SER A 205 6.21 -18.87 -12.32
N THR A 206 7.30 -19.03 -13.06
CA THR A 206 8.49 -19.82 -12.66
C THR A 206 9.77 -19.00 -12.44
N GLY A 207 9.75 -17.66 -12.68
CA GLY A 207 10.94 -16.79 -12.57
C GLY A 207 10.89 -15.80 -11.38
N ILE A 208 11.80 -14.81 -11.40
CA ILE A 208 11.72 -13.66 -10.47
C ILE A 208 10.38 -12.97 -10.70
N LYS A 209 9.55 -12.93 -9.66
CA LYS A 209 8.22 -12.31 -9.72
C LYS A 209 8.33 -10.88 -10.25
N LEU A 210 7.68 -10.64 -11.39
CA LEU A 210 7.50 -9.29 -11.92
C LEU A 210 6.54 -8.51 -11.02
N PHE A 211 6.81 -7.22 -10.87
CA PHE A 211 5.84 -6.33 -10.28
C PHE A 211 4.66 -6.13 -11.25
N PRO A 212 3.45 -5.93 -10.75
CA PRO A 212 2.32 -5.58 -11.61
C PRO A 212 2.60 -4.35 -12.51
N SER A 213 3.40 -3.39 -12.06
CA SER A 213 3.86 -2.26 -12.86
C SER A 213 4.64 -2.67 -14.11
N ASP A 214 5.50 -3.71 -14.03
CA ASP A 214 6.23 -4.22 -15.20
C ASP A 214 5.29 -4.84 -16.23
N LEU A 215 4.31 -5.65 -15.76
CA LEU A 215 3.29 -6.26 -16.63
C LEU A 215 2.43 -5.20 -17.32
N ILE A 216 2.09 -4.14 -16.59
CA ILE A 216 1.29 -3.02 -17.08
C ILE A 216 2.07 -2.22 -18.12
N ARG A 217 3.36 -1.94 -17.87
CA ARG A 217 4.23 -1.29 -18.85
C ARG A 217 4.26 -2.07 -20.15
N ASN A 218 4.55 -3.37 -20.06
CA ASN A 218 4.57 -4.23 -21.23
C ASN A 218 3.22 -4.21 -21.97
N TYR A 219 2.12 -4.22 -21.21
CA TYR A 219 0.76 -4.19 -21.77
C TYR A 219 0.49 -2.92 -22.58
N PHE A 220 0.86 -1.75 -22.10
CA PHE A 220 0.72 -0.49 -22.83
C PHE A 220 1.56 -0.47 -24.11
N PHE A 221 2.85 -0.75 -23.98
CA PHE A 221 3.79 -0.60 -25.11
C PHE A 221 3.63 -1.66 -26.20
N MET A 222 3.03 -2.81 -25.91
CA MET A 222 2.61 -3.75 -26.96
C MET A 222 1.36 -3.29 -27.74
N ARG A 223 0.66 -2.25 -27.30
CA ARG A 223 -0.53 -1.66 -27.95
C ARG A 223 -0.24 -0.34 -28.63
N ILE A 224 0.87 0.27 -28.31
CA ILE A 224 1.35 1.51 -28.92
C ILE A 224 2.18 1.15 -30.16
N HIS A 225 1.95 1.86 -31.28
CA HIS A 225 2.66 1.63 -32.52
C HIS A 225 4.18 1.76 -32.34
N VAL A 226 4.96 0.85 -32.95
CA VAL A 226 6.41 0.72 -32.73
C VAL A 226 7.16 2.06 -32.92
N GLU A 227 6.78 2.84 -33.95
CA GLU A 227 7.40 4.15 -34.26
C GLU A 227 7.17 5.19 -33.14
N ARG A 228 6.08 5.03 -32.36
CA ARG A 228 5.72 5.95 -31.29
C ARG A 228 6.22 5.50 -29.90
N GLN A 229 6.63 4.23 -29.75
CA GLN A 229 6.96 3.66 -28.45
C GLN A 229 8.04 4.43 -27.70
N VAL A 230 9.12 4.85 -28.40
CA VAL A 230 10.25 5.57 -27.79
C VAL A 230 9.81 6.95 -27.28
N GLU A 231 9.06 7.68 -28.10
CA GLU A 231 8.53 9.00 -27.76
C GLU A 231 7.61 8.91 -26.53
N ILE A 232 6.57 8.06 -26.59
CA ILE A 232 5.56 7.87 -25.55
C ILE A 232 6.19 7.32 -24.25
N TYR A 233 7.20 6.45 -24.36
CA TYR A 233 7.92 5.96 -23.17
C TYR A 233 8.65 7.11 -22.47
N ASN A 234 9.40 7.92 -23.19
CA ASN A 234 10.19 9.02 -22.63
C ASN A 234 9.28 10.13 -22.08
N GLU A 235 8.15 10.40 -22.73
CA GLU A 235 7.25 11.47 -22.33
C GLU A 235 6.38 11.11 -21.14
N PHE A 236 5.86 9.89 -21.08
CA PHE A 236 4.85 9.52 -20.06
C PHE A 236 5.33 8.45 -19.06
N TRP A 237 5.94 7.35 -19.52
CA TRP A 237 6.26 6.25 -18.61
C TRP A 237 7.54 6.49 -17.80
N LEU A 238 8.62 6.88 -18.45
CA LEU A 238 9.91 7.12 -17.81
C LEU A 238 9.84 8.15 -16.67
N PRO A 239 9.09 9.27 -16.78
CA PRO A 239 8.90 10.19 -15.67
C PRO A 239 8.23 9.55 -14.46
N MET A 240 7.29 8.62 -14.65
CA MET A 240 6.66 7.89 -13.55
C MET A 240 7.64 6.91 -12.86
N GLU A 241 8.42 6.16 -13.66
CA GLU A 241 9.48 5.28 -13.14
C GLU A 241 10.58 6.06 -12.40
N SER A 242 10.85 7.30 -12.79
CA SER A 242 11.83 8.17 -12.13
C SER A 242 11.35 8.72 -10.79
N LYS A 243 10.04 8.87 -10.62
CA LYS A 243 9.40 9.36 -9.38
C LYS A 243 9.15 8.26 -8.36
N PHE A 244 8.85 7.05 -8.81
CA PHE A 244 8.36 5.95 -7.99
C PHE A 244 9.21 4.69 -8.19
N ASP A 245 9.55 4.01 -7.10
CA ASP A 245 10.03 2.63 -7.20
C ASP A 245 8.91 1.69 -7.68
N ASP A 246 9.24 0.48 -8.09
CA ASP A 246 8.28 -0.49 -8.64
C ASP A 246 7.10 -0.80 -7.70
N LYS A 247 7.35 -0.80 -6.39
CA LYS A 247 6.32 -1.05 -5.38
C LYS A 247 5.36 0.13 -5.28
N LEU A 248 5.88 1.35 -5.23
CA LEU A 248 5.08 2.56 -5.13
C LEU A 248 4.34 2.84 -6.44
N LEU A 249 4.97 2.58 -7.60
CA LEU A 249 4.33 2.68 -8.91
C LEU A 249 3.14 1.70 -9.01
N THR A 250 3.31 0.46 -8.54
CA THR A 250 2.22 -0.52 -8.47
C THR A 250 1.08 -0.04 -7.58
N GLU A 251 1.36 0.52 -6.39
CA GLU A 251 0.34 1.06 -5.49
C GLU A 251 -0.33 2.31 -6.08
N PHE A 252 0.41 3.17 -6.78
CA PHE A 252 -0.15 4.29 -7.51
C PHE A 252 -1.17 3.82 -8.55
N ILE A 253 -0.81 2.87 -9.41
CA ILE A 253 -1.71 2.34 -10.43
C ILE A 253 -2.95 1.72 -9.80
N ARG A 254 -2.81 1.02 -8.67
CA ARG A 254 -3.94 0.47 -7.91
C ARG A 254 -4.88 1.58 -7.42
N HIS A 255 -4.36 2.65 -6.85
CA HIS A 255 -5.16 3.78 -6.38
C HIS A 255 -5.82 4.53 -7.55
N TYR A 256 -5.11 4.68 -8.67
CA TYR A 256 -5.68 5.23 -9.89
C TYR A 256 -6.88 4.42 -10.41
N LEU A 257 -6.80 3.09 -10.42
CA LEU A 257 -7.91 2.23 -10.81
C LEU A 257 -9.08 2.30 -9.81
N LYS A 258 -8.79 2.45 -8.52
CA LYS A 258 -9.81 2.59 -7.46
C LYS A 258 -10.53 3.93 -7.50
N LYS A 259 -9.97 4.99 -8.08
CA LYS A 259 -10.57 6.33 -8.10
C LYS A 259 -11.96 6.38 -8.76
N ASP A 260 -12.25 5.43 -9.64
CA ASP A 260 -13.55 5.32 -10.32
C ASP A 260 -14.62 4.60 -9.48
N GLY A 261 -14.32 4.31 -8.21
CA GLY A 261 -15.27 3.70 -7.26
C GLY A 261 -15.20 2.19 -7.16
N THR A 262 -14.25 1.55 -7.85
CA THR A 262 -14.10 0.09 -7.85
C THR A 262 -13.16 -0.40 -6.76
N ILE A 263 -13.43 -1.59 -6.22
CA ILE A 263 -12.49 -2.26 -5.32
C ILE A 263 -11.51 -3.07 -6.17
N VAL A 264 -10.21 -2.81 -6.00
CA VAL A 264 -9.14 -3.50 -6.73
C VAL A 264 -8.16 -4.13 -5.74
N LYS A 265 -8.08 -5.47 -5.74
CA LYS A 265 -7.10 -6.21 -4.94
C LYS A 265 -5.71 -6.15 -5.60
N LYS A 266 -4.65 -6.41 -4.81
CA LYS A 266 -3.26 -6.33 -5.30
C LYS A 266 -2.97 -7.26 -6.49
N ASN A 267 -3.57 -8.44 -6.50
CA ASN A 267 -3.43 -9.42 -7.57
C ASN A 267 -4.34 -9.17 -8.79
N GLU A 268 -5.24 -8.18 -8.73
CA GLU A 268 -6.18 -7.87 -9.81
C GLU A 268 -5.77 -6.64 -10.64
N ILE A 269 -4.73 -5.90 -10.22
CA ILE A 269 -4.33 -4.61 -10.81
C ILE A 269 -4.14 -4.72 -12.32
N TYR A 270 -3.35 -5.71 -12.76
CA TYR A 270 -3.10 -5.96 -14.17
C TYR A 270 -4.38 -6.27 -14.96
N PHE A 271 -5.23 -7.17 -14.45
CA PHE A 271 -6.47 -7.56 -15.13
C PHE A 271 -7.44 -6.40 -15.23
N ARG A 272 -7.59 -5.59 -14.18
CA ARG A 272 -8.47 -4.41 -14.19
C ARG A 272 -8.00 -3.34 -15.17
N LEU A 273 -6.69 -3.13 -15.28
CA LEU A 273 -6.16 -2.21 -16.29
C LEU A 273 -6.38 -2.76 -17.71
N ARG A 274 -6.19 -4.07 -17.91
CA ARG A 274 -6.42 -4.72 -19.19
C ARG A 274 -7.87 -4.59 -19.68
N GLU A 275 -8.84 -4.64 -18.78
CA GLU A 275 -10.26 -4.42 -19.13
C GLU A 275 -10.53 -2.99 -19.62
N ARG A 276 -9.72 -2.04 -19.20
CA ARG A 276 -9.87 -0.60 -19.49
C ARG A 276 -9.12 -0.15 -20.74
N VAL A 277 -7.97 -0.74 -21.01
CA VAL A 277 -7.03 -0.30 -22.07
C VAL A 277 -7.08 -1.26 -23.25
N ASN A 278 -7.24 -0.70 -24.45
CA ASN A 278 -7.17 -1.40 -25.74
C ASN A 278 -6.20 -0.69 -26.69
N VAL A 279 -6.10 -1.12 -27.94
CA VAL A 279 -5.19 -0.54 -28.95
C VAL A 279 -5.59 0.91 -29.29
N GLU A 280 -6.88 1.22 -29.26
CA GLU A 280 -7.39 2.53 -29.71
C GLU A 280 -7.16 3.63 -28.65
N ASN A 281 -7.17 3.27 -27.35
CA ASN A 281 -7.09 4.23 -26.25
C ASN A 281 -5.80 4.15 -25.42
N ALA A 282 -4.83 3.29 -25.79
CA ALA A 282 -3.63 3.04 -24.99
C ALA A 282 -2.80 4.31 -24.73
N GLU A 283 -2.57 5.14 -25.73
CA GLU A 283 -1.81 6.39 -25.58
C GLU A 283 -2.56 7.37 -24.67
N GLU A 284 -3.87 7.59 -24.88
CA GLU A 284 -4.70 8.47 -24.07
C GLU A 284 -4.76 8.04 -22.59
N GLU A 285 -4.93 6.74 -22.35
CA GLU A 285 -4.97 6.22 -20.98
C GLU A 285 -3.60 6.30 -20.28
N LEU A 286 -2.50 6.17 -21.03
CA LEU A 286 -1.16 6.35 -20.48
C LEU A 286 -0.88 7.83 -20.15
N GLU A 287 -1.30 8.76 -20.99
CA GLU A 287 -1.22 10.20 -20.73
C GLU A 287 -2.01 10.57 -19.47
N LYS A 288 -3.25 10.06 -19.33
CA LYS A 288 -4.06 10.23 -18.11
C LYS A 288 -3.35 9.66 -16.88
N LEU A 289 -2.82 8.44 -16.98
CA LEU A 289 -2.08 7.82 -15.89
C LEU A 289 -0.87 8.69 -15.49
N HIS A 290 -0.10 9.19 -16.45
CA HIS A 290 1.02 10.09 -16.21
C HIS A 290 0.58 11.39 -15.51
N SER A 291 -0.51 12.02 -15.95
CA SER A 291 -1.05 13.23 -15.32
C SER A 291 -1.39 13.00 -13.85
N PHE A 292 -2.08 11.90 -13.54
CA PHE A 292 -2.42 11.51 -12.18
C PHE A 292 -1.19 11.15 -11.33
N SER A 293 -0.08 10.73 -11.94
CA SER A 293 1.16 10.45 -11.21
C SER A 293 1.71 11.69 -10.50
N SER A 294 1.53 12.87 -11.10
CA SER A 294 1.95 14.14 -10.52
C SER A 294 1.12 14.52 -9.29
N TYR A 295 -0.17 14.20 -9.28
CA TYR A 295 -1.02 14.36 -8.08
C TYR A 295 -0.63 13.34 -7.00
N TYR A 296 -0.38 12.10 -7.40
CA TYR A 296 0.01 11.05 -6.46
C TYR A 296 1.37 11.33 -5.81
N GLU A 297 2.32 11.90 -6.55
CA GLU A 297 3.60 12.34 -6.01
C GLU A 297 3.40 13.33 -4.85
N LYS A 298 2.54 14.33 -5.01
CA LYS A 298 2.21 15.31 -3.97
C LYS A 298 1.46 14.69 -2.78
N LEU A 299 0.65 13.66 -3.00
CA LEU A 299 -0.01 12.93 -1.92
C LEU A 299 0.98 12.11 -1.08
N VAL A 300 2.00 11.52 -1.69
CA VAL A 300 3.00 10.69 -1.00
C VAL A 300 4.13 11.54 -0.42
N LEU A 301 4.53 12.60 -1.13
CA LEU A 301 5.60 13.54 -0.81
C LEU A 301 5.01 14.97 -0.75
N PRO A 302 4.32 15.33 0.34
CA PRO A 302 3.63 16.62 0.46
C PRO A 302 4.53 17.85 0.30
N GLU A 303 5.84 17.70 0.49
CA GLU A 303 6.83 18.75 0.25
C GLU A 303 6.98 19.10 -1.25
N LYS A 304 6.47 18.28 -2.15
CA LYS A 304 6.39 18.57 -3.59
C LYS A 304 5.19 19.45 -3.95
N GLU A 305 4.24 19.64 -3.03
CA GLU A 305 3.15 20.58 -3.23
C GLU A 305 3.62 22.01 -2.98
N LEU A 306 3.47 22.86 -4.00
CA LEU A 306 3.95 24.26 -3.95
C LEU A 306 3.08 25.15 -3.09
N ASP A 307 1.79 24.82 -2.96
CA ASP A 307 0.89 25.57 -2.10
C ASP A 307 1.06 25.12 -0.64
N LEU A 308 1.63 25.98 0.18
CA LEU A 308 1.93 25.69 1.59
C LEU A 308 0.69 25.35 2.42
N ALA A 309 -0.48 25.90 2.08
CA ALA A 309 -1.71 25.60 2.82
C ALA A 309 -2.22 24.19 2.50
N ILE A 310 -2.14 23.76 1.24
CA ILE A 310 -2.47 22.40 0.82
C ILE A 310 -1.43 21.43 1.39
N SER A 311 -0.14 21.73 1.21
CA SER A 311 0.98 20.89 1.72
C SER A 311 0.83 20.62 3.22
N LYS A 312 0.48 21.63 4.03
CA LYS A 312 0.25 21.47 5.47
C LYS A 312 -0.78 20.38 5.79
N TYR A 313 -1.92 20.38 5.12
CA TYR A 313 -2.97 19.35 5.38
C TYR A 313 -2.60 17.99 4.81
N LEU A 314 -1.87 17.91 3.70
CA LEU A 314 -1.35 16.64 3.19
C LEU A 314 -0.33 16.00 4.15
N ILE A 315 0.56 16.79 4.76
CA ILE A 315 1.49 16.34 5.80
C ILE A 315 0.70 15.73 6.98
N ARG A 316 -0.34 16.43 7.44
CA ARG A 316 -1.20 15.97 8.54
C ARG A 316 -1.89 14.65 8.21
N LEU A 317 -2.47 14.51 7.01
CA LEU A 317 -3.09 13.27 6.55
C LEU A 317 -2.09 12.12 6.41
N ASN A 318 -0.87 12.39 5.91
CA ASN A 318 0.16 11.37 5.80
C ASN A 318 0.63 10.84 7.16
N THR A 319 0.65 11.70 8.18
CA THR A 319 0.99 11.28 9.56
C THR A 319 -0.05 10.29 10.14
N LEU A 320 -1.29 10.33 9.65
CA LEU A 320 -2.32 9.35 10.02
C LEU A 320 -2.12 7.99 9.35
N GLU A 321 -1.21 7.88 8.35
CA GLU A 321 -0.88 6.66 7.61
C GLU A 321 -2.08 5.99 6.92
N VAL A 322 -3.09 6.78 6.50
CA VAL A 322 -4.33 6.30 5.85
C VAL A 322 -4.28 6.51 4.34
N ARG A 323 -3.49 5.70 3.64
CA ARG A 323 -3.35 5.79 2.16
C ARG A 323 -4.62 5.39 1.39
N THR A 324 -5.57 4.75 2.05
CA THR A 324 -6.86 4.39 1.44
C THR A 324 -7.67 5.59 0.96
N VAL A 325 -7.36 6.80 1.46
CA VAL A 325 -7.98 8.07 1.04
C VAL A 325 -7.51 8.54 -0.34
N TYR A 326 -6.37 8.06 -0.84
CA TYR A 326 -5.75 8.55 -2.07
C TYR A 326 -6.63 8.43 -3.33
N PRO A 327 -7.40 7.33 -3.55
CA PRO A 327 -8.33 7.27 -4.68
C PRO A 327 -9.33 8.42 -4.73
N PHE A 328 -9.86 8.84 -3.58
CA PHE A 328 -10.74 10.00 -3.46
C PHE A 328 -9.98 11.32 -3.74
N LEU A 329 -8.82 11.50 -3.12
CA LEU A 329 -8.03 12.72 -3.27
C LEU A 329 -7.47 12.90 -4.69
N LEU A 330 -7.18 11.83 -5.42
CA LEU A 330 -6.77 11.93 -6.83
C LEU A 330 -7.84 12.63 -7.69
N ASN A 331 -9.10 12.30 -7.51
CA ASN A 331 -10.19 12.97 -8.22
C ASN A 331 -10.34 14.45 -7.76
N CYS A 332 -10.18 14.72 -6.47
CA CYS A 332 -10.23 16.10 -5.97
C CYS A 332 -9.07 16.95 -6.50
N TYR A 333 -7.87 16.37 -6.64
CA TYR A 333 -6.73 17.04 -7.27
C TYR A 333 -6.97 17.34 -8.75
N GLU A 334 -7.56 16.40 -9.47
CA GLU A 334 -7.93 16.60 -10.87
C GLU A 334 -8.93 17.74 -11.02
N ASP A 335 -9.96 17.79 -10.16
CA ASP A 335 -10.91 18.89 -10.14
C ASP A 335 -10.25 20.23 -9.78
N TYR A 336 -9.33 20.23 -8.82
CA TYR A 336 -8.56 21.40 -8.44
C TYR A 336 -7.68 21.90 -9.60
N ASN A 337 -6.97 20.99 -10.26
CA ASN A 337 -6.11 21.34 -11.39
C ASN A 337 -6.89 21.84 -12.60
N ARG A 338 -8.12 21.34 -12.82
CA ARG A 338 -9.05 21.82 -13.87
C ARG A 338 -9.85 23.04 -13.48
N ASN A 339 -9.61 23.64 -12.32
CA ASN A 339 -10.36 24.77 -11.74
C ASN A 339 -11.88 24.47 -11.55
N SER A 340 -12.30 23.21 -11.53
CA SER A 340 -13.68 22.81 -11.17
C SER A 340 -13.90 22.72 -9.66
N LEU A 341 -12.81 22.64 -8.87
CA LEU A 341 -12.78 22.77 -7.44
C LEU A 341 -11.84 23.93 -7.08
N LYS A 342 -12.32 24.95 -6.36
CA LYS A 342 -11.47 26.07 -5.95
C LYS A 342 -10.47 25.64 -4.87
N LYS A 343 -9.37 26.40 -4.73
CA LYS A 343 -8.35 26.14 -3.71
C LYS A 343 -8.94 26.03 -2.30
N ASP A 344 -9.78 26.99 -1.89
CA ASP A 344 -10.35 26.99 -0.56
C ASP A 344 -11.27 25.79 -0.31
N ASP A 345 -12.01 25.38 -1.34
CA ASP A 345 -12.85 24.18 -1.28
C ASP A 345 -11.99 22.90 -1.18
N PHE A 346 -10.86 22.86 -1.91
CA PHE A 346 -9.94 21.72 -1.80
C PHE A 346 -9.31 21.62 -0.41
N ILE A 347 -8.91 22.76 0.18
CA ILE A 347 -8.43 22.80 1.56
C ILE A 347 -9.54 22.35 2.53
N GLU A 348 -10.78 22.76 2.30
CA GLU A 348 -11.91 22.33 3.13
C GLU A 348 -12.17 20.83 3.00
N VAL A 349 -12.02 20.24 1.81
CA VAL A 349 -12.03 18.78 1.61
C VAL A 349 -10.99 18.09 2.50
N LEU A 350 -9.75 18.59 2.50
CA LEU A 350 -8.68 18.01 3.31
C LEU A 350 -8.97 18.10 4.81
N LYS A 351 -9.55 19.22 5.27
CA LYS A 351 -9.99 19.40 6.67
C LYS A 351 -11.11 18.43 7.06
N ILE A 352 -12.10 18.24 6.18
CA ILE A 352 -13.20 17.32 6.43
C ILE A 352 -12.67 15.88 6.55
N ILE A 353 -11.73 15.49 5.68
CA ILE A 353 -11.12 14.15 5.73
C ILE A 353 -10.28 14.00 7.01
N GLU A 354 -9.47 15.01 7.38
CA GLU A 354 -8.72 15.01 8.65
C GLU A 354 -9.67 14.83 9.84
N ASN A 355 -10.72 15.64 9.90
CA ASN A 355 -11.75 15.57 10.94
C ASN A 355 -12.37 14.16 11.03
N PHE A 356 -12.82 13.63 9.89
CA PHE A 356 -13.40 12.29 9.83
C PHE A 356 -12.45 11.21 10.37
N LEU A 357 -11.18 11.26 9.98
CA LEU A 357 -10.17 10.27 10.38
C LEU A 357 -9.75 10.42 11.85
N ILE A 358 -9.56 11.65 12.34
CA ILE A 358 -9.17 11.92 13.73
C ILE A 358 -10.30 11.49 14.69
N ARG A 359 -11.54 11.82 14.40
CA ARG A 359 -12.67 11.41 15.27
C ARG A 359 -12.79 9.88 15.32
N ARG A 360 -12.65 9.21 14.18
CA ARG A 360 -12.62 7.73 14.12
C ARG A 360 -11.44 7.14 14.89
N TYR A 361 -10.27 7.77 14.83
CA TYR A 361 -9.10 7.34 15.58
C TYR A 361 -9.31 7.44 17.09
N ILE A 362 -9.82 8.57 17.60
CA ILE A 362 -10.07 8.78 19.02
C ILE A 362 -11.09 7.76 19.56
N VAL A 363 -12.16 7.50 18.81
CA VAL A 363 -13.22 6.54 19.19
C VAL A 363 -12.81 5.08 18.95
N ASN A 364 -11.61 4.87 18.36
CA ASN A 364 -11.08 3.55 18.01
C ASN A 364 -11.97 2.78 17.02
N VAL A 365 -12.58 3.49 16.05
CA VAL A 365 -13.35 2.86 14.98
C VAL A 365 -12.38 2.11 14.05
N PRO A 366 -12.63 0.82 13.72
CA PRO A 366 -11.75 0.03 12.87
C PRO A 366 -11.48 0.66 11.50
N THR A 367 -10.23 0.53 11.01
CA THR A 367 -9.79 1.12 9.74
C THR A 367 -10.03 0.23 8.52
N ASN A 368 -10.40 -1.05 8.70
CA ASN A 368 -10.63 -2.01 7.63
C ASN A 368 -11.76 -1.60 6.66
N GLN A 369 -12.71 -0.79 7.12
CA GLN A 369 -13.80 -0.26 6.29
C GLN A 369 -13.37 0.89 5.37
N LEU A 370 -12.24 1.56 5.64
CA LEU A 370 -11.80 2.72 4.86
C LEU A 370 -11.54 2.38 3.39
N ASP A 371 -11.10 1.15 3.11
CA ASP A 371 -10.92 0.65 1.74
C ASP A 371 -12.26 0.52 0.96
N LYS A 372 -13.39 0.42 1.67
CA LYS A 372 -14.73 0.40 1.07
C LYS A 372 -15.37 1.80 1.02
N ILE A 373 -14.95 2.71 1.89
CA ILE A 373 -15.50 4.08 2.01
C ILE A 373 -14.92 5.00 0.94
N PHE A 374 -13.59 5.09 0.84
CA PHE A 374 -12.95 6.13 0.04
C PHE A 374 -13.01 5.94 -1.48
N PRO A 375 -12.87 4.73 -2.06
CA PRO A 375 -12.97 4.60 -3.50
C PRO A 375 -14.29 5.11 -4.09
N PRO A 376 -15.48 4.74 -3.60
CA PRO A 376 -16.75 5.23 -4.14
C PRO A 376 -17.11 6.66 -3.68
N LEU A 377 -16.41 7.24 -2.70
CA LEU A 377 -16.78 8.48 -2.04
C LEU A 377 -16.92 9.65 -3.03
N TYR A 378 -15.99 9.80 -3.98
CA TYR A 378 -16.06 10.88 -4.97
C TYR A 378 -17.34 10.79 -5.82
N LYS A 379 -17.63 9.60 -6.34
CA LYS A 379 -18.84 9.35 -7.14
C LYS A 379 -20.11 9.58 -6.32
N GLN A 380 -20.16 9.08 -5.10
CA GLN A 380 -21.30 9.28 -4.18
C GLN A 380 -21.54 10.78 -3.88
N THR A 381 -20.46 11.54 -3.69
CA THR A 381 -20.52 12.99 -3.45
C THR A 381 -21.06 13.74 -4.68
N ARG A 382 -20.57 13.38 -5.88
CA ARG A 382 -21.01 14.02 -7.15
C ARG A 382 -22.45 13.67 -7.54
N GLN A 383 -22.91 12.48 -7.24
CA GLN A 383 -24.30 12.06 -7.53
C GLN A 383 -25.37 12.88 -6.80
N LYS A 384 -25.03 13.52 -5.67
CA LYS A 384 -25.93 14.39 -4.91
C LYS A 384 -26.09 15.81 -5.50
N GLY A 385 -25.40 16.14 -6.60
CA GLY A 385 -25.44 17.44 -7.29
C GLY A 385 -24.09 18.13 -7.32
N GLN A 386 -23.82 18.94 -8.36
CA GLN A 386 -22.50 19.57 -8.55
C GLN A 386 -22.29 20.83 -7.73
N GLU A 387 -23.34 21.56 -7.40
CA GLU A 387 -23.23 22.93 -6.82
C GLU A 387 -22.83 22.98 -5.33
N ARG A 388 -22.84 21.82 -4.62
CA ARG A 388 -22.59 21.74 -3.17
C ARG A 388 -21.65 20.60 -2.81
N PHE A 389 -20.50 20.51 -3.48
CA PHE A 389 -19.59 19.38 -3.29
C PHE A 389 -19.20 19.16 -1.81
N ILE A 390 -18.88 20.24 -1.09
CA ILE A 390 -18.50 20.21 0.33
C ILE A 390 -19.64 19.70 1.23
N ASP A 391 -20.86 20.22 1.02
CA ASP A 391 -22.02 19.79 1.81
C ASP A 391 -22.38 18.31 1.51
N ASN A 392 -22.31 17.92 0.24
CA ASN A 392 -22.53 16.55 -0.17
C ASN A 392 -21.48 15.59 0.42
N LEU A 393 -20.20 16.00 0.47
CA LEU A 393 -19.14 15.21 1.10
C LEU A 393 -19.45 14.97 2.58
N LYS A 394 -19.85 16.03 3.31
CA LYS A 394 -20.24 15.92 4.71
C LYS A 394 -21.43 14.96 4.87
N LEU A 395 -22.47 15.08 4.02
CA LEU A 395 -23.65 14.22 4.05
C LEU A 395 -23.33 12.74 3.79
N VAL A 396 -22.40 12.45 2.87
CA VAL A 396 -22.01 11.06 2.61
C VAL A 396 -21.20 10.50 3.79
N LEU A 397 -20.21 11.27 4.29
CA LEU A 397 -19.36 10.80 5.39
C LEU A 397 -20.11 10.59 6.70
N GLN A 398 -21.19 11.34 6.96
CA GLN A 398 -22.07 11.13 8.13
C GLN A 398 -22.56 9.69 8.23
N THR A 399 -22.89 9.07 7.09
CA THR A 399 -23.40 7.69 7.04
C THR A 399 -22.30 6.63 7.16
N LYS A 400 -21.05 7.00 7.37
CA LYS A 400 -19.87 6.09 7.35
C LYS A 400 -19.22 5.91 8.72
N ASN A 401 -20.02 5.59 9.73
CA ASN A 401 -19.53 5.46 11.12
C ASN A 401 -18.72 6.68 11.56
N TYR A 402 -19.28 7.87 11.35
CA TYR A 402 -18.69 9.14 11.77
C TYR A 402 -19.06 9.44 13.23
N PRO A 403 -18.10 9.41 14.17
CA PRO A 403 -18.40 9.53 15.59
C PRO A 403 -19.02 10.87 15.97
N THR A 404 -20.08 10.83 16.79
CA THR A 404 -20.73 12.00 17.37
C THR A 404 -19.90 12.65 18.48
N ASP A 405 -20.28 13.84 18.93
CA ASP A 405 -19.62 14.51 20.04
C ASP A 405 -19.76 13.72 21.37
N ILE A 406 -20.89 13.07 21.58
CA ILE A 406 -21.10 12.22 22.76
C ILE A 406 -20.14 11.01 22.73
N GLN A 407 -20.01 10.35 21.59
CA GLN A 407 -19.07 9.23 21.43
C GLN A 407 -17.62 9.69 21.63
N LEU A 408 -17.27 10.87 21.12
CA LEU A 408 -15.93 11.44 21.29
C LEU A 408 -15.63 11.74 22.76
N ARG A 409 -16.55 12.37 23.48
CA ARG A 409 -16.40 12.66 24.92
C ARG A 409 -16.15 11.37 25.71
N LYS A 410 -17.02 10.37 25.54
CA LYS A 410 -16.86 9.06 26.20
C LYS A 410 -15.52 8.39 25.85
N ALA A 411 -15.09 8.49 24.59
CA ALA A 411 -13.84 7.87 24.16
C ALA A 411 -12.62 8.55 24.78
N ILE A 412 -12.55 9.86 24.81
CA ILE A 412 -11.39 10.58 25.37
C ILE A 412 -11.20 10.25 26.86
N GLU A 413 -12.28 10.06 27.59
CA GLU A 413 -12.23 9.68 28.99
C GLU A 413 -11.57 8.32 29.24
N PHE A 414 -11.82 7.31 28.37
CA PHE A 414 -11.43 5.92 28.63
C PHE A 414 -10.57 5.25 27.56
N SER A 415 -10.47 5.83 26.35
CA SER A 415 -9.70 5.20 25.27
C SER A 415 -8.20 5.24 25.55
N LYS A 416 -7.57 4.06 25.48
CA LYS A 416 -6.11 3.92 25.56
C LYS A 416 -5.49 4.37 24.21
N LEU A 417 -5.16 5.65 24.10
CA LEU A 417 -4.61 6.25 22.87
C LEU A 417 -3.10 6.01 22.71
N TYR A 418 -2.38 5.68 23.78
CA TYR A 418 -0.97 5.32 23.73
C TYR A 418 -0.80 3.80 23.68
N GLY A 419 0.24 3.32 22.95
CA GLY A 419 0.51 1.89 22.79
C GLY A 419 1.76 1.65 21.93
N SER A 420 1.81 0.58 21.16
CA SER A 420 2.91 0.24 20.26
C SER A 420 2.69 0.74 18.82
N GLY A 421 3.77 0.91 18.07
CA GLY A 421 3.75 1.19 16.63
C GLY A 421 3.05 2.51 16.26
N ASP A 422 2.06 2.42 15.36
CA ASP A 422 1.36 3.57 14.78
C ASP A 422 0.59 4.41 15.81
N LYS A 423 0.14 3.82 16.93
CA LYS A 423 -0.58 4.56 17.96
C LYS A 423 0.25 5.69 18.55
N ILE A 424 1.54 5.47 18.80
CA ILE A 424 2.42 6.52 19.35
C ILE A 424 2.49 7.71 18.39
N LYS A 425 2.71 7.45 17.10
CA LYS A 425 2.80 8.51 16.08
C LYS A 425 1.50 9.30 15.96
N LYS A 426 0.36 8.60 15.89
CA LYS A 426 -0.97 9.22 15.75
C LYS A 426 -1.35 10.01 17.00
N THR A 427 -1.05 9.52 18.19
CA THR A 427 -1.29 10.25 19.44
C THR A 427 -0.37 11.45 19.59
N LYS A 428 0.93 11.32 19.23
CA LYS A 428 1.82 12.47 19.15
C LYS A 428 1.25 13.53 18.20
N HIS A 429 0.81 13.10 17.01
CA HIS A 429 0.21 13.99 16.02
C HIS A 429 -1.04 14.69 16.56
N LEU A 430 -1.95 13.95 17.21
CA LEU A 430 -3.13 14.52 17.86
C LEU A 430 -2.77 15.61 18.87
N LEU A 431 -1.81 15.35 19.76
CA LEU A 431 -1.34 16.31 20.74
C LEU A 431 -0.67 17.55 20.08
N CYS A 432 0.10 17.34 19.00
CA CYS A 432 0.68 18.44 18.22
C CYS A 432 -0.40 19.32 17.59
N LEU A 433 -1.48 18.74 17.05
CA LEU A 433 -2.57 19.52 16.47
C LEU A 433 -3.36 20.29 17.53
N ILE A 434 -3.54 19.72 18.72
CA ILE A 434 -4.12 20.45 19.86
C ILE A 434 -3.20 21.61 20.26
N GLU A 435 -1.89 21.40 20.35
CA GLU A 435 -0.92 22.47 20.66
C GLU A 435 -0.93 23.57 19.59
N GLU A 436 -0.95 23.20 18.30
CA GLU A 436 -1.06 24.19 17.21
C GLU A 436 -2.33 25.06 17.31
N SER A 437 -3.42 24.53 17.88
CA SER A 437 -4.71 25.24 17.98
C SER A 437 -4.65 26.48 18.89
N TYR A 438 -3.66 26.59 19.78
CA TYR A 438 -3.46 27.76 20.62
C TYR A 438 -2.87 28.98 19.86
N ASN A 439 -2.48 28.79 18.59
CA ASN A 439 -2.04 29.87 17.68
C ASN A 439 -0.91 30.75 18.24
N HIS A 440 0.12 30.13 18.79
CA HIS A 440 1.29 30.87 19.29
C HIS A 440 1.97 31.70 18.20
N LYS A 441 2.46 32.85 18.56
CA LYS A 441 3.29 33.69 17.67
C LYS A 441 4.65 33.05 17.38
N GLU A 442 5.18 32.28 18.32
CA GLU A 442 6.43 31.52 18.18
C GLU A 442 6.13 30.10 17.74
N LYS A 443 6.89 29.62 16.77
CA LYS A 443 6.71 28.23 16.27
C LYS A 443 7.29 27.22 17.23
N VAL A 444 6.47 26.24 17.65
CA VAL A 444 6.92 25.08 18.39
C VAL A 444 7.55 24.08 17.40
N VAL A 445 8.74 23.57 17.73
CA VAL A 445 9.42 22.52 16.97
C VAL A 445 8.97 21.15 17.50
N PHE A 446 8.01 20.53 16.83
CA PHE A 446 7.38 19.28 17.28
C PHE A 446 8.26 18.04 17.10
N ASP A 447 9.26 18.07 16.22
CA ASP A 447 10.08 16.90 15.91
C ASP A 447 10.86 16.39 17.12
N GLU A 448 11.33 17.28 17.96
CA GLU A 448 12.10 16.99 19.17
C GLU A 448 11.22 16.59 20.37
N LEU A 449 9.92 16.80 20.29
CA LEU A 449 9.00 16.49 21.38
C LEU A 449 8.64 14.99 21.38
N THR A 450 8.44 14.46 22.58
CA THR A 450 7.95 13.11 22.81
C THR A 450 6.70 13.13 23.70
N ILE A 451 5.95 12.04 23.72
CA ILE A 451 4.80 11.89 24.61
C ILE A 451 5.30 11.54 26.01
N GLU A 452 4.84 12.30 27.00
CA GLU A 452 5.05 12.05 28.40
C GLU A 452 3.76 11.63 29.11
N HIS A 453 3.89 10.66 30.03
CA HIS A 453 2.84 10.26 30.95
C HIS A 453 3.00 11.00 32.27
N ILE A 454 2.07 11.85 32.65
CA ILE A 454 2.14 12.57 33.93
C ILE A 454 2.06 11.58 35.10
N MET A 455 1.06 10.69 35.14
CA MET A 455 1.10 9.49 35.96
C MET A 455 1.97 8.46 35.21
N PRO A 456 3.14 8.06 35.74
CA PRO A 456 4.13 7.30 35.00
C PRO A 456 3.71 5.89 34.63
N GLN A 457 4.32 5.33 33.58
CA GLN A 457 4.03 3.97 33.14
C GLN A 457 4.41 2.90 34.16
N SER A 458 5.38 3.15 35.03
CA SER A 458 5.80 2.22 36.06
C SER A 458 5.77 2.87 37.44
N ILE A 459 4.75 2.53 38.23
CA ILE A 459 4.58 3.05 39.60
C ILE A 459 4.70 1.96 40.67
N LYS A 460 4.93 0.69 40.30
CA LYS A 460 5.01 -0.44 41.24
C LYS A 460 6.06 -0.24 42.33
N ASN A 461 7.19 0.37 41.99
CA ASN A 461 8.31 0.63 42.90
C ASN A 461 8.35 2.08 43.43
N THR A 462 7.27 2.85 43.24
CA THR A 462 7.18 4.25 43.64
C THR A 462 6.11 4.43 44.74
N PRO A 463 6.49 4.33 46.02
CA PRO A 463 5.53 4.42 47.15
C PRO A 463 4.72 5.71 47.16
N TRP A 464 5.34 6.83 46.65
CA TRP A 464 4.67 8.12 46.57
C TRP A 464 3.40 8.07 45.69
N TRP A 465 3.52 7.49 44.47
CA TRP A 465 2.39 7.40 43.55
C TRP A 465 1.25 6.50 44.11
N LYS A 466 1.59 5.37 44.75
CA LYS A 466 0.60 4.51 45.36
C LYS A 466 -0.19 5.24 46.46
N LYS A 467 0.54 5.95 47.33
CA LYS A 467 -0.10 6.74 48.39
C LYS A 467 -0.93 7.90 47.82
N HIS A 468 -0.44 8.53 46.74
CA HIS A 468 -1.06 9.66 46.09
C HIS A 468 -2.40 9.30 45.39
N LEU A 469 -2.44 8.15 44.74
CA LEU A 469 -3.61 7.63 44.05
C LEU A 469 -4.61 6.94 45.01
N GLY A 470 -4.20 6.61 46.22
CA GLY A 470 -5.03 5.94 47.24
C GLY A 470 -5.17 4.45 47.09
N ASP A 471 -6.16 3.85 47.79
CA ASP A 471 -6.30 2.40 47.86
C ASP A 471 -6.61 1.73 46.53
N ASN A 472 -7.24 2.43 45.58
CA ASN A 472 -7.60 1.94 44.25
C ASN A 472 -6.54 2.27 43.20
N TRP A 473 -5.27 2.49 43.57
CA TRP A 473 -4.22 2.93 42.68
C TRP A 473 -4.01 2.00 41.47
N GLU A 474 -4.17 0.70 41.60
CA GLU A 474 -4.01 -0.26 40.51
C GLU A 474 -5.09 -0.06 39.44
N GLU A 475 -6.34 0.07 39.86
CA GLU A 475 -7.47 0.31 38.95
C GLU A 475 -7.35 1.66 38.24
N THR A 476 -7.07 2.72 39.01
CA THR A 476 -6.84 4.06 38.47
C THR A 476 -5.68 4.06 37.44
N HIS A 477 -4.58 3.39 37.78
CA HIS A 477 -3.43 3.30 36.88
C HIS A 477 -3.78 2.53 35.59
N ASP A 478 -4.46 1.38 35.68
CA ASP A 478 -4.82 0.60 34.49
C ASP A 478 -5.83 1.32 33.59
N LEU A 479 -6.80 2.00 34.17
CA LEU A 479 -7.85 2.70 33.41
C LEU A 479 -7.32 3.96 32.73
N TYR A 480 -6.56 4.80 33.43
CA TYR A 480 -6.25 6.16 32.97
C TYR A 480 -4.84 6.37 32.44
N LEU A 481 -3.92 5.39 32.61
CA LEU A 481 -2.52 5.54 32.22
C LEU A 481 -2.33 6.05 30.80
N HIS A 482 -3.05 5.46 29.84
CA HIS A 482 -2.91 5.74 28.41
C HIS A 482 -4.02 6.58 27.82
N THR A 483 -4.85 7.20 28.66
CA THR A 483 -5.90 8.13 28.20
C THR A 483 -5.30 9.49 27.86
N LEU A 484 -5.99 10.25 27.00
CA LEU A 484 -5.52 11.59 26.58
C LEU A 484 -5.30 12.54 27.77
N GLY A 485 -6.15 12.42 28.82
CA GLY A 485 -6.03 13.21 30.04
C GLY A 485 -4.69 13.08 30.76
N ASN A 486 -4.04 11.91 30.67
CA ASN A 486 -2.74 11.67 31.30
C ASN A 486 -1.53 11.93 30.40
N LEU A 487 -1.75 12.25 29.11
CA LEU A 487 -0.66 12.42 28.11
C LEU A 487 -0.38 13.87 27.82
N THR A 488 0.91 14.21 27.63
CA THR A 488 1.33 15.52 27.19
C THR A 488 2.55 15.44 26.26
N LEU A 489 3.01 16.59 25.74
CA LEU A 489 4.21 16.69 24.93
C LEU A 489 5.34 17.34 25.73
N THR A 490 6.55 16.81 25.60
CA THR A 490 7.72 17.39 26.27
C THR A 490 9.01 17.04 25.54
N ALA A 491 10.03 17.88 25.72
CA ALA A 491 11.43 17.58 25.42
C ALA A 491 12.21 17.07 26.66
N TYR A 492 11.58 17.09 27.84
CA TYR A 492 12.21 16.78 29.14
C TYR A 492 11.94 15.36 29.63
N ASN A 493 11.63 14.41 28.74
CA ASN A 493 11.29 13.04 29.13
C ASN A 493 12.33 12.33 30.01
N PRO A 494 13.65 12.46 29.73
CA PRO A 494 14.67 11.87 30.59
C PRO A 494 14.66 12.40 32.01
N GLU A 495 14.40 13.70 32.18
CA GLU A 495 14.36 14.40 33.46
C GLU A 495 13.07 14.09 34.23
N LEU A 496 11.95 13.90 33.54
CA LEU A 496 10.66 13.64 34.15
C LEU A 496 10.52 12.20 34.68
N SER A 497 11.03 11.22 33.96
CA SER A 497 11.06 9.81 34.36
C SER A 497 9.83 9.32 35.16
N ASN A 498 10.04 8.59 36.25
CA ASN A 498 9.00 8.14 37.17
C ASN A 498 8.85 9.07 38.41
N ASP A 499 9.29 10.30 38.31
CA ASP A 499 9.23 11.27 39.39
C ASP A 499 7.79 11.52 39.86
N ASN A 500 7.67 12.02 41.09
CA ASN A 500 6.39 12.44 41.64
C ASN A 500 5.82 13.64 40.91
N PHE A 501 4.53 13.89 41.06
CA PHE A 501 3.84 14.96 40.35
C PHE A 501 4.42 16.36 40.64
N GLU A 502 4.85 16.63 41.87
CA GLU A 502 5.41 17.92 42.26
C GLU A 502 6.74 18.23 41.54
N GLU A 503 7.61 17.24 41.39
CA GLU A 503 8.87 17.39 40.66
C GLU A 503 8.60 17.55 39.16
N LYS A 504 7.71 16.71 38.58
CA LYS A 504 7.29 16.87 37.18
C LYS A 504 6.71 18.26 36.90
N LYS A 505 5.85 18.77 37.80
CA LYS A 505 5.28 20.12 37.69
C LYS A 505 6.34 21.22 37.67
N LYS A 506 7.37 21.12 38.50
CA LYS A 506 8.49 22.08 38.52
C LYS A 506 9.23 22.15 37.18
N ILE A 507 9.49 21.00 36.58
CA ILE A 507 10.15 20.88 35.27
C ILE A 507 9.24 21.44 34.18
N LEU A 508 7.97 21.00 34.13
CA LEU A 508 6.99 21.40 33.11
C LEU A 508 6.64 22.90 33.17
N LYS A 509 6.81 23.55 34.31
CA LYS A 509 6.65 25.00 34.43
C LYS A 509 7.59 25.79 33.51
N ASN A 510 8.76 25.24 33.19
CA ASN A 510 9.72 25.83 32.27
C ASN A 510 9.38 25.53 30.78
N SER A 511 8.35 24.76 30.51
CA SER A 511 7.94 24.41 29.15
C SER A 511 7.17 25.55 28.49
N HIS A 512 7.47 25.82 27.21
CA HIS A 512 6.73 26.80 26.39
C HIS A 512 5.47 26.16 25.74
N ILE A 513 5.19 24.86 26.04
CA ILE A 513 4.05 24.11 25.50
C ILE A 513 2.78 24.44 26.30
N GLU A 514 1.73 24.93 25.64
CA GLU A 514 0.46 25.29 26.30
C GLU A 514 -0.22 24.13 27.00
N LEU A 515 -0.15 22.92 26.41
CA LEU A 515 -0.62 21.69 27.03
C LEU A 515 -0.03 21.46 28.43
N ASN A 516 1.17 21.98 28.71
CA ASN A 516 1.87 21.81 29.98
C ASN A 516 1.48 22.87 31.02
N LYS A 517 1.00 24.02 30.61
CA LYS A 517 0.52 25.09 31.53
C LYS A 517 -0.70 24.64 32.34
N TYR A 518 -1.44 23.64 31.83
CA TYR A 518 -2.57 23.07 32.57
C TYR A 518 -2.18 22.57 33.97
N PHE A 519 -0.94 22.11 34.14
CA PHE A 519 -0.46 21.52 35.40
C PHE A 519 -0.08 22.56 36.46
N GLU A 520 0.16 23.82 36.09
CA GLU A 520 0.65 24.85 37.02
C GLU A 520 -0.29 25.05 38.22
N GLY A 521 -1.60 25.08 37.96
CA GLY A 521 -2.62 25.31 38.99
C GLY A 521 -3.10 24.05 39.73
N ARG A 522 -2.47 22.88 39.51
CA ARG A 522 -2.91 21.62 40.13
C ARG A 522 -2.00 21.23 41.29
N GLU A 523 -2.61 20.90 42.42
CA GLU A 523 -1.90 20.40 43.59
C GLU A 523 -1.79 18.85 43.60
N MET A 524 -2.74 18.18 42.97
CA MET A 524 -2.83 16.73 42.88
C MET A 524 -2.91 16.26 41.42
N TRP A 525 -2.55 15.00 41.20
CA TRP A 525 -2.72 14.32 39.92
C TRP A 525 -3.26 12.91 40.16
N ALA A 526 -4.54 12.83 40.42
CA ALA A 526 -5.26 11.59 40.67
C ALA A 526 -6.36 11.38 39.62
N GLU A 527 -7.20 10.38 39.77
CA GLU A 527 -8.28 10.05 38.82
C GLU A 527 -9.09 11.27 38.40
N LYS A 528 -9.55 12.06 39.39
CA LYS A 528 -10.35 13.25 39.10
C LYS A 528 -9.61 14.26 38.22
N ASP A 529 -8.32 14.52 38.50
CA ASP A 529 -7.53 15.52 37.76
C ASP A 529 -7.28 15.06 36.32
N ILE A 530 -7.06 13.75 36.12
CA ILE A 530 -6.91 13.15 34.80
C ILE A 530 -8.22 13.26 34.00
N ARG A 531 -9.36 13.01 34.63
CA ARG A 531 -10.68 13.14 34.00
C ARG A 531 -11.00 14.59 33.67
N ASP A 532 -10.78 15.52 34.60
CA ASP A 532 -10.98 16.96 34.37
C ASP A 532 -10.13 17.46 33.18
N ARG A 533 -8.88 17.01 33.07
CA ARG A 533 -8.05 17.33 31.91
C ARG A 533 -8.53 16.63 30.64
N GLY A 534 -8.99 15.40 30.74
CA GLY A 534 -9.64 14.70 29.62
C GLY A 534 -10.81 15.49 29.06
N GLU A 535 -11.68 16.02 29.93
CA GLU A 535 -12.80 16.87 29.54
C GLU A 535 -12.35 18.20 28.90
N TYR A 536 -11.37 18.88 29.50
CA TYR A 536 -10.76 20.07 28.91
C TYR A 536 -10.18 19.83 27.49
N LEU A 537 -9.45 18.71 27.31
CA LEU A 537 -8.90 18.34 26.00
C LEU A 537 -10.00 17.90 25.02
N THR A 538 -11.10 17.35 25.51
CA THR A 538 -12.27 17.05 24.68
C THR A 538 -12.87 18.29 24.09
N ASP A 539 -13.05 19.35 24.89
CA ASP A 539 -13.57 20.63 24.38
C ASP A 539 -12.65 21.20 23.30
N LYS A 540 -11.32 21.11 23.48
CA LYS A 540 -10.34 21.47 22.43
C LYS A 540 -10.46 20.61 21.17
N CYS A 541 -10.64 19.30 21.31
CA CYS A 541 -10.86 18.42 20.15
C CYS A 541 -12.15 18.78 19.41
N LEU A 542 -13.22 19.14 20.11
CA LEU A 542 -14.49 19.55 19.50
C LEU A 542 -14.40 20.92 18.80
N GLU A 543 -13.56 21.84 19.29
CA GLU A 543 -13.25 23.10 18.62
C GLU A 543 -12.48 22.87 17.31
N ILE A 544 -11.48 21.97 17.30
CA ILE A 544 -10.61 21.70 16.15
C ILE A 544 -11.33 20.85 15.10
N TRP A 545 -12.04 19.82 15.55
CA TRP A 545 -12.75 18.85 14.72
C TRP A 545 -14.24 18.81 15.07
N PRO A 546 -15.00 19.89 14.76
CA PRO A 546 -16.43 19.95 15.06
C PRO A 546 -17.20 18.86 14.33
N TYR A 547 -18.25 18.35 14.96
CA TYR A 547 -19.14 17.41 14.32
C TYR A 547 -19.92 18.10 13.19
N PHE A 548 -19.79 17.59 11.99
CA PHE A 548 -20.47 18.12 10.80
C PHE A 548 -21.74 17.32 10.42
N GLY A 549 -22.14 16.36 11.24
CA GLY A 549 -23.37 15.60 11.03
C GLY A 549 -24.61 16.38 11.46
N ASN A 550 -25.77 16.03 10.91
CA ASN A 550 -27.05 16.52 11.42
C ASN A 550 -27.34 15.83 12.75
N VAL A 551 -27.50 16.60 13.81
CA VAL A 551 -27.79 16.10 15.16
C VAL A 551 -29.06 15.23 15.18
N LYS A 552 -29.98 15.44 14.23
CA LYS A 552 -31.25 14.70 14.11
C LYS A 552 -31.14 13.34 13.40
N THR A 553 -30.03 13.03 12.72
CA THR A 553 -29.81 11.75 11.99
C THR A 553 -28.72 10.88 12.59
N ALA A 554 -27.96 11.40 13.55
CA ALA A 554 -27.04 10.57 14.30
C ALA A 554 -27.83 9.92 15.43
N PHE A 555 -28.05 8.62 15.37
CA PHE A 555 -28.52 7.69 16.39
C PHE A 555 -28.29 8.12 17.85
N SER A 556 -28.97 9.13 18.30
CA SER A 556 -29.00 9.55 19.69
C SER A 556 -30.33 10.23 20.00
N GLU A 557 -31.40 9.53 19.79
CA GLU A 557 -32.44 9.67 20.77
C GLU A 557 -31.90 8.90 21.98
N ASP A 558 -31.75 9.61 23.09
CA ASP A 558 -31.54 8.97 24.38
C ASP A 558 -32.77 8.10 24.64
N VAL A 559 -32.62 6.83 24.25
CA VAL A 559 -33.71 5.85 24.41
C VAL A 559 -33.82 5.36 25.84
N THR A 560 -33.08 5.96 26.79
CA THR A 560 -33.14 5.64 28.22
C THR A 560 -34.53 5.97 28.74
N GLY A 561 -35.25 4.92 29.14
CA GLY A 561 -36.62 5.05 29.64
C GLY A 561 -37.71 5.08 28.55
N SER A 562 -37.36 5.11 27.27
CA SER A 562 -38.31 5.02 26.17
C SER A 562 -38.88 3.60 26.01
N LYS A 563 -40.09 3.50 25.46
CA LYS A 563 -40.73 2.21 25.11
C LYS A 563 -40.78 2.10 23.58
N PRO A 564 -40.21 1.05 23.00
CA PRO A 564 -40.31 0.82 21.56
C PRO A 564 -41.75 0.41 21.21
N THR A 565 -42.22 0.86 20.04
CA THR A 565 -43.57 0.53 19.55
C THR A 565 -43.52 -0.20 18.21
N ASN A 566 -42.50 0.09 17.39
CA ASN A 566 -42.32 -0.55 16.11
C ASN A 566 -40.82 -0.66 15.78
N LEU A 567 -40.43 -1.81 15.22
CA LEU A 567 -39.12 -2.04 14.65
C LEU A 567 -39.29 -2.17 13.12
N ARG A 568 -38.61 -1.35 12.36
CA ARG A 568 -38.54 -1.47 10.90
C ARG A 568 -37.18 -2.04 10.50
N ILE A 569 -37.21 -3.14 9.72
CA ILE A 569 -36.02 -3.70 9.08
C ILE A 569 -36.34 -3.79 7.59
N TRP A 570 -35.59 -3.05 6.76
CA TRP A 570 -35.94 -2.74 5.37
C TRP A 570 -37.37 -2.13 5.29
N ASP A 571 -38.24 -2.76 4.50
CA ASP A 571 -39.63 -2.34 4.31
C ASP A 571 -40.59 -3.15 5.25
N ILE A 572 -40.08 -3.98 6.13
CA ILE A 572 -40.89 -4.82 7.03
C ILE A 572 -40.99 -4.16 8.40
N ASN A 573 -42.22 -4.00 8.87
CA ASN A 573 -42.55 -3.45 10.18
C ASN A 573 -42.93 -4.55 11.17
N PHE A 574 -42.29 -4.53 12.34
CA PHE A 574 -42.56 -5.47 13.44
C PHE A 574 -43.08 -4.69 14.66
N PRO A 575 -44.31 -4.89 15.10
CA PRO A 575 -44.79 -4.29 16.33
C PRO A 575 -44.03 -4.90 17.54
N VAL A 576 -43.47 -4.03 18.36
CA VAL A 576 -42.66 -4.39 19.55
C VAL A 576 -43.18 -3.65 20.78
N LYS A 577 -42.96 -4.22 21.98
CA LYS A 577 -43.38 -3.62 23.25
C LYS A 577 -42.22 -3.34 24.19
N TYR A 578 -41.13 -4.09 24.03
CA TYR A 578 -39.96 -4.01 24.88
C TYR A 578 -38.68 -4.00 24.03
N TRP A 579 -37.63 -3.39 24.52
CA TRP A 579 -36.33 -3.40 23.88
C TRP A 579 -35.75 -4.80 23.66
N VAL A 580 -36.14 -5.74 24.52
CA VAL A 580 -35.77 -7.15 24.33
C VAL A 580 -36.40 -7.72 23.05
N ASP A 581 -37.64 -7.35 22.73
CA ASP A 581 -38.29 -7.79 21.47
C ASP A 581 -37.50 -7.29 20.25
N VAL A 582 -36.97 -6.05 20.32
CA VAL A 582 -36.12 -5.47 19.28
C VAL A 582 -34.85 -6.32 19.12
N LEU A 583 -34.19 -6.69 20.23
CA LEU A 583 -33.00 -7.53 20.22
C LEU A 583 -33.29 -8.91 19.60
N GLU A 584 -34.32 -9.57 20.06
CA GLU A 584 -34.70 -10.92 19.59
C GLU A 584 -35.04 -10.93 18.08
N LEU A 585 -35.83 -9.96 17.62
CA LEU A 585 -36.24 -9.87 16.23
C LEU A 585 -35.04 -9.52 15.32
N THR A 586 -34.15 -8.64 15.76
CA THR A 586 -32.93 -8.31 15.01
C THR A 586 -32.05 -9.55 14.81
N VAL A 587 -31.83 -10.35 15.86
CA VAL A 587 -31.01 -11.59 15.76
C VAL A 587 -31.69 -12.64 14.88
N LYS A 588 -33.04 -12.79 14.97
CA LYS A 588 -33.80 -13.69 14.08
C LYS A 588 -33.67 -13.27 12.61
N THR A 589 -33.84 -11.99 12.34
CA THR A 589 -33.74 -11.45 10.97
C THR A 589 -32.35 -11.66 10.39
N ILE A 590 -31.28 -11.54 11.20
CA ILE A 590 -29.92 -11.83 10.77
C ILE A 590 -29.76 -13.31 10.39
N GLN A 591 -30.32 -14.23 11.16
CA GLN A 591 -30.34 -15.65 10.81
C GLN A 591 -31.07 -15.92 9.49
N ASP A 592 -32.16 -15.23 9.23
CA ASP A 592 -32.96 -15.42 8.03
C ASP A 592 -32.27 -14.84 6.77
N LEU A 593 -31.59 -13.70 6.93
CA LEU A 593 -30.96 -12.98 5.83
C LEU A 593 -29.53 -13.42 5.50
N ALA A 594 -28.74 -13.75 6.52
CA ALA A 594 -27.33 -14.06 6.42
C ALA A 594 -26.90 -15.08 7.50
N PRO A 595 -27.35 -16.33 7.41
CA PRO A 595 -27.09 -17.35 8.46
C PRO A 595 -25.60 -17.55 8.75
N GLU A 596 -24.72 -17.38 7.74
CA GLU A 596 -23.28 -17.49 7.89
C GLU A 596 -22.66 -16.35 8.72
N LYS A 597 -23.37 -15.23 8.87
CA LYS A 597 -22.93 -14.08 9.67
C LYS A 597 -23.29 -14.19 11.14
N LEU A 598 -24.22 -15.08 11.50
CA LEU A 598 -24.62 -15.28 12.88
C LEU A 598 -23.46 -15.84 13.74
N GLU A 599 -22.60 -16.70 13.19
CA GLU A 599 -21.42 -17.21 13.89
C GLU A 599 -20.43 -16.07 14.19
N ILE A 600 -20.22 -15.17 13.25
CA ILE A 600 -19.37 -13.99 13.42
C ILE A 600 -19.93 -13.11 14.54
N LEU A 601 -21.25 -12.92 14.59
CA LEU A 601 -21.91 -12.14 15.61
C LEU A 601 -21.73 -12.74 17.01
N ILE A 602 -21.81 -14.06 17.13
CA ILE A 602 -21.60 -14.79 18.39
C ILE A 602 -20.14 -14.67 18.86
N GLU A 603 -19.18 -14.68 17.94
CA GLU A 603 -17.76 -14.51 18.24
C GLU A 603 -17.41 -13.08 18.65
N GLU A 604 -17.93 -12.09 17.93
CA GLU A 604 -17.61 -10.67 18.16
C GLU A 604 -18.38 -10.08 19.37
N TYR A 605 -19.62 -10.55 19.59
CA TYR A 605 -20.51 -10.03 20.65
C TYR A 605 -20.99 -11.10 21.62
N PRO A 606 -20.10 -11.93 22.21
CA PRO A 606 -20.48 -13.09 23.04
C PRO A 606 -21.25 -12.74 24.32
N ARG A 607 -21.32 -11.45 24.68
CA ARG A 607 -22.11 -10.97 25.84
C ARG A 607 -23.56 -10.68 25.48
N PHE A 608 -23.88 -10.47 24.21
CA PHE A 608 -25.24 -10.20 23.72
C PHE A 608 -25.87 -11.45 23.13
N VAL A 609 -25.12 -12.25 22.36
CA VAL A 609 -25.57 -13.48 21.70
C VAL A 609 -24.58 -14.60 21.96
N ASN A 610 -25.06 -15.79 22.39
CA ASN A 610 -24.19 -16.96 22.65
C ASN A 610 -24.95 -18.27 22.49
N LYS A 611 -24.22 -19.36 22.21
CA LYS A 611 -24.75 -20.72 22.20
C LYS A 611 -24.87 -21.34 23.62
N LYS A 612 -24.31 -20.70 24.63
CA LYS A 612 -24.29 -21.18 26.01
C LYS A 612 -25.13 -20.27 26.92
N SER A 613 -26.28 -20.73 27.35
CA SER A 613 -27.19 -19.97 28.21
C SER A 613 -26.61 -19.60 29.59
N GLU A 614 -25.69 -20.41 30.11
CA GLU A 614 -25.02 -20.17 31.39
C GLU A 614 -24.10 -18.93 31.42
N LYS A 615 -23.80 -18.39 30.28
CA LYS A 615 -23.02 -17.13 30.16
C LYS A 615 -23.86 -15.88 30.44
N PHE A 616 -25.17 -16.02 30.55
CA PHE A 616 -26.10 -14.91 30.68
C PHE A 616 -26.78 -14.89 32.06
N ARG A 617 -27.11 -13.69 32.53
CA ARG A 617 -27.88 -13.52 33.79
C ARG A 617 -29.37 -13.81 33.58
N ARG A 618 -29.91 -13.41 32.42
CA ARG A 618 -31.30 -13.60 32.02
C ARG A 618 -31.39 -14.03 30.57
N PRO A 619 -31.04 -15.29 30.26
CA PRO A 619 -31.03 -15.77 28.88
C PRO A 619 -32.45 -15.86 28.31
N SER A 620 -32.59 -15.56 27.03
CA SER A 620 -33.74 -15.89 26.18
C SER A 620 -33.29 -16.67 24.98
N GLU A 621 -33.89 -17.81 24.72
CA GLU A 621 -33.62 -18.58 23.53
C GLU A 621 -34.36 -17.93 22.36
N VAL A 622 -33.63 -17.41 21.38
CA VAL A 622 -34.17 -16.72 20.21
C VAL A 622 -34.23 -17.63 18.98
N LEU A 623 -33.33 -18.58 18.91
CA LEU A 623 -33.23 -19.62 17.88
C LEU A 623 -32.82 -20.92 18.55
N PRO A 624 -33.03 -22.10 17.96
CA PRO A 624 -32.60 -23.37 18.57
C PRO A 624 -31.13 -23.36 18.92
N GLY A 625 -30.81 -23.38 20.22
CA GLY A 625 -29.43 -23.34 20.75
C GLY A 625 -28.74 -21.98 20.69
N VAL A 626 -29.45 -20.88 20.39
CA VAL A 626 -28.89 -19.52 20.41
C VAL A 626 -29.66 -18.67 21.42
N PHE A 627 -28.94 -18.08 22.35
CA PHE A 627 -29.48 -17.30 23.46
C PHE A 627 -29.03 -15.85 23.37
N VAL A 628 -29.88 -14.92 23.83
CA VAL A 628 -29.56 -13.51 24.04
C VAL A 628 -29.70 -13.11 25.50
N GLU A 629 -28.95 -12.12 25.95
CA GLU A 629 -29.04 -11.55 27.28
C GLU A 629 -30.16 -10.49 27.39
N LYS A 630 -31.15 -10.70 28.25
CA LYS A 630 -32.24 -9.72 28.44
C LYS A 630 -31.92 -8.58 29.41
N ASN A 631 -30.84 -8.68 30.17
CA ASN A 631 -30.52 -7.73 31.22
C ASN A 631 -29.64 -6.57 30.72
N TYR A 632 -30.02 -5.96 29.60
CA TYR A 632 -29.37 -4.78 29.07
C TYR A 632 -30.31 -3.56 29.06
N SER A 633 -29.71 -2.35 29.13
CA SER A 633 -30.44 -1.10 28.94
C SER A 633 -30.88 -0.94 27.47
N ALA A 634 -31.91 -0.11 27.24
CA ALA A 634 -32.40 0.25 25.92
C ALA A 634 -31.27 0.70 24.99
N GLU A 635 -30.39 1.58 25.48
CA GLU A 635 -29.22 2.10 24.75
C GLU A 635 -28.23 0.99 24.33
N ASN A 636 -27.97 0.04 25.22
CA ASN A 636 -27.07 -1.07 24.91
C ASN A 636 -27.66 -2.02 23.86
N ILE A 637 -28.95 -2.29 23.94
CA ILE A 637 -29.67 -3.11 22.96
C ILE A 637 -29.68 -2.42 21.60
N GLN A 638 -30.06 -1.15 21.54
CA GLN A 638 -30.08 -0.36 20.29
C GLN A 638 -28.68 -0.36 19.62
N ARG A 639 -27.64 -0.06 20.38
CA ARG A 639 -26.26 -0.05 19.90
C ARG A 639 -25.83 -1.42 19.34
N PHE A 640 -26.13 -2.49 20.06
CA PHE A 640 -25.83 -3.85 19.58
C PHE A 640 -26.59 -4.18 18.31
N CYS A 641 -27.90 -3.90 18.24
CA CYS A 641 -28.72 -4.20 17.07
C CYS A 641 -28.20 -3.47 15.81
N ILE A 642 -27.81 -2.21 15.95
CA ILE A 642 -27.19 -1.45 14.85
C ILE A 642 -25.89 -2.10 14.38
N GLN A 643 -24.99 -2.44 15.30
CA GLN A 643 -23.72 -3.11 14.98
C GLN A 643 -23.96 -4.49 14.34
N ALA A 644 -24.95 -5.21 14.82
CA ALA A 644 -25.32 -6.51 14.28
C ALA A 644 -25.87 -6.41 12.85
N MET A 645 -26.65 -5.37 12.53
CA MET A 645 -27.15 -5.12 11.17
C MET A 645 -26.00 -4.69 10.22
N GLU A 646 -25.04 -3.91 10.71
CA GLU A 646 -23.82 -3.57 9.95
C GLU A 646 -22.97 -4.80 9.59
N THR A 647 -22.96 -5.83 10.43
CA THR A 647 -22.24 -7.10 10.18
C THR A 647 -22.81 -7.82 8.95
N ILE A 648 -24.10 -7.65 8.65
CA ILE A 648 -24.76 -8.19 7.45
C ILE A 648 -24.86 -7.19 6.29
N GLU A 649 -24.06 -6.11 6.33
CA GLU A 649 -23.97 -5.07 5.30
C GLU A 649 -25.23 -4.20 5.12
N LEU A 650 -26.15 -4.21 6.10
CA LEU A 650 -27.27 -3.28 6.17
C LEU A 650 -26.86 -1.96 6.81
N THR A 651 -27.48 -0.89 6.38
CA THR A 651 -27.22 0.47 6.85
C THR A 651 -28.24 0.91 7.90
N SER A 652 -27.98 2.04 8.52
CA SER A 652 -28.92 2.69 9.43
C SER A 652 -30.27 3.06 8.79
N ASP A 653 -30.29 3.21 7.47
CA ASP A 653 -31.52 3.49 6.74
C ASP A 653 -32.42 2.24 6.61
N ASP A 654 -31.82 1.06 6.82
CA ASP A 654 -32.48 -0.23 6.70
C ASP A 654 -33.02 -0.75 8.04
N TRP A 655 -32.68 -0.12 9.17
CA TRP A 655 -33.08 -0.50 10.54
C TRP A 655 -33.45 0.73 11.34
N ASP A 656 -34.67 0.75 11.90
CA ASP A 656 -35.17 1.87 12.70
C ASP A 656 -36.15 1.41 13.76
N VAL A 657 -36.16 2.06 14.93
CA VAL A 657 -37.07 1.78 16.05
C VAL A 657 -37.84 3.04 16.41
N THR A 658 -39.15 2.97 16.26
CA THR A 658 -40.05 4.02 16.73
C THR A 658 -40.31 3.83 18.24
N THR A 659 -40.11 4.88 19.02
CA THR A 659 -40.32 4.89 20.48
C THR A 659 -41.38 5.90 20.91
N VAL A 660 -41.92 5.70 22.11
CA VAL A 660 -42.87 6.63 22.78
C VAL A 660 -42.28 7.08 24.12
#